data_baba7c66ac00cd7d35efd0c722b1d9ab
#
_entry.id   baba7c66ac00cd7d35efd0c722b1d9ab
#
_cell.length_a   1.000
_cell.length_b   1.000
_cell.length_c   1.000
_cell.angle_alpha   90.00
_cell.angle_beta   90.00
_cell.angle_gamma   90.00
#
_symmetry.space_group_name_H-M   'P 1'
#
loop_
_entity.id
_entity.type
_entity.pdbx_description
1 polymer ?
#
loop_
_entity_poly.entity_id
_entity_poly.type
_entity_poly.pdbx_seq_one_letter_code
_entity_poly.pdbx_strand_id
1 'polypeptide(L)'
;MKKESDSFNRIKLKNKIQGMLEDTLSKGTVSIIAWLAVTMILTVVVFSFVLVLMNLRPDNETGSLSLIEAIWQNFLRVIDPGGLQNDRLWGYRIVSAVVTLLGVLIFGALVGVLTTGLDNLFIEIRKGKTEIVKKDFTLILGWNPTIFKIISELVISNANHKNKKIVILSKNDKIKMEDEINLRINQKELLKNFHNSLDGKSHKTYQTKIYCRSGSIIDIDDLNIVHPENAESIIILSSEEDREDINTIKCILALRKKAKKIITEIKDEHNKELMDFCFQNEKNQNILYIPSEKWLSRITAQASRQPGFSVIATEILNYDNDEIYFSKVGKELIGKTFKEISLNCVTSIVLGICKKNLDKNNLKEIYQTEMAEGKLSGIQKNIILNPYEKFNNNIIDGENIGCVIEEGDELILFQSDDGYPEFHFEELKIEKFQWKSGTEDVILPKSKTLILGYNKRIYKIIDELYEYVSVDSEVHIIAKMDKEVEKHLKDDLGYENVKNEDITDYRISEKEYIEEKFNLESYESIIILGYDELETQEKDAKSMLTMLLIKKMLEKNSKSSLKEKSIVIEIYDEKNREIVELTEVSDYIISDTIISSVISQLSEEKRLYYVFDELFSGEGCEIYMFSADNYIENFDREYTFKELSTIVESS
;
A
#
# COMPACT_ATOMS: atom_id res chain seq x y z
N MET A 1 67.66 -43.49 10.66
CA MET A 1 66.33 -44.07 10.94
C MET A 1 65.65 -43.41 12.17
N LYS A 2 66.21 -43.22 13.38
CA LYS A 2 65.51 -42.60 14.52
C LYS A 2 65.15 -41.10 14.28
N LYS A 3 66.04 -40.33 13.65
CA LYS A 3 65.79 -38.89 13.33
C LYS A 3 64.79 -38.63 12.26
N GLU A 4 64.61 -39.55 11.27
CA GLU A 4 63.59 -39.43 10.20
C GLU A 4 62.21 -39.81 10.68
N SER A 5 62.08 -40.80 11.58
CA SER A 5 60.82 -41.16 12.24
C SER A 5 60.27 -40.02 13.11
N ASP A 6 61.12 -39.30 13.82
CA ASP A 6 60.73 -38.16 14.66
C ASP A 6 60.30 -36.93 13.83
N SER A 7 60.95 -36.70 12.67
CA SER A 7 60.54 -35.62 11.77
C SER A 7 59.18 -35.90 11.10
N PHE A 8 58.92 -37.15 10.69
CA PHE A 8 57.65 -37.59 10.08
C PHE A 8 56.51 -37.52 11.08
N ASN A 9 56.72 -37.90 12.34
CA ASN A 9 55.72 -37.78 13.41
C ASN A 9 55.40 -36.32 13.76
N ARG A 10 56.39 -35.41 13.74
CA ARG A 10 56.17 -33.97 13.96
C ARG A 10 55.39 -33.32 12.84
N ILE A 11 55.64 -33.70 11.58
CA ILE A 11 54.89 -33.20 10.42
C ILE A 11 53.43 -33.70 10.47
N LYS A 12 53.22 -34.97 10.82
CA LYS A 12 51.88 -35.56 10.95
C LYS A 12 51.07 -34.93 12.10
N LEU A 13 51.71 -34.60 13.21
CA LEU A 13 51.09 -33.92 14.35
C LEU A 13 50.76 -32.46 13.99
N LYS A 14 51.67 -31.74 13.30
CA LYS A 14 51.46 -30.37 12.83
C LYS A 14 50.25 -30.31 11.87
N ASN A 15 50.16 -31.20 10.90
CA ASN A 15 49.09 -31.27 9.93
C ASN A 15 47.73 -31.62 10.60
N LYS A 16 47.75 -32.48 11.63
CA LYS A 16 46.54 -32.81 12.41
C LYS A 16 46.04 -31.65 13.24
N ILE A 17 46.97 -30.90 13.87
CA ILE A 17 46.61 -29.68 14.64
C ILE A 17 46.09 -28.59 13.69
N GLN A 18 46.70 -28.42 12.54
CA GLN A 18 46.29 -27.45 11.54
C GLN A 18 44.90 -27.79 10.98
N GLY A 19 44.59 -29.05 10.68
CA GLY A 19 43.28 -29.49 10.27
C GLY A 19 42.20 -29.28 11.36
N MET A 20 42.54 -29.57 12.65
CA MET A 20 41.63 -29.28 13.76
C MET A 20 41.37 -27.77 13.93
N LEU A 21 42.38 -26.92 13.72
CA LEU A 21 42.24 -25.47 13.76
C LEU A 21 41.36 -24.97 12.60
N GLU A 22 41.58 -25.45 11.39
CA GLU A 22 40.78 -25.12 10.20
C GLU A 22 39.31 -25.53 10.40
N ASP A 23 39.07 -26.76 10.91
CA ASP A 23 37.72 -27.24 11.23
C ASP A 23 37.04 -26.42 12.34
N THR A 24 37.80 -25.93 13.29
CA THR A 24 37.26 -25.10 14.42
C THR A 24 36.95 -23.68 13.94
N LEU A 25 37.84 -23.11 13.13
CA LEU A 25 37.67 -21.78 12.55
C LEU A 25 36.48 -21.74 11.56
N SER A 26 36.27 -22.83 10.82
CA SER A 26 35.15 -22.94 9.87
C SER A 26 33.77 -23.07 10.53
N LYS A 27 33.70 -23.52 11.80
CA LYS A 27 32.44 -23.71 12.56
C LYS A 27 31.88 -22.43 13.20
N GLY A 28 32.53 -21.27 12.99
CA GLY A 28 32.04 -19.97 13.45
C GLY A 28 32.49 -19.56 14.83
N THR A 29 32.10 -18.36 15.24
CA THR A 29 32.59 -17.65 16.44
C THR A 29 32.38 -18.44 17.74
N VAL A 30 31.27 -19.14 17.89
CA VAL A 30 30.92 -19.94 19.08
C VAL A 30 31.95 -21.09 19.30
N SER A 31 32.38 -21.72 18.22
CA SER A 31 33.36 -22.79 18.27
C SER A 31 34.75 -22.30 18.70
N ILE A 32 35.13 -21.09 18.24
CA ILE A 32 36.40 -20.45 18.63
C ILE A 32 36.36 -20.08 20.10
N ILE A 33 35.27 -19.52 20.60
CA ILE A 33 35.10 -19.20 22.04
C ILE A 33 35.19 -20.48 22.88
N ALA A 34 34.51 -21.54 22.51
CA ALA A 34 34.59 -22.81 23.21
C ALA A 34 35.99 -23.38 23.23
N TRP A 35 36.73 -23.32 22.11
CA TRP A 35 38.12 -23.78 22.02
C TRP A 35 39.07 -22.96 22.88
N LEU A 36 38.92 -21.61 22.88
CA LEU A 36 39.73 -20.73 23.76
C LEU A 36 39.43 -21.02 25.25
N ALA A 37 38.18 -21.23 25.62
CA ALA A 37 37.80 -21.59 26.98
C ALA A 37 38.42 -22.94 27.42
N VAL A 38 38.35 -23.95 26.54
CA VAL A 38 38.98 -25.26 26.80
C VAL A 38 40.51 -25.11 26.96
N THR A 39 41.17 -24.31 26.09
CA THR A 39 42.60 -24.03 26.16
C THR A 39 42.96 -23.34 27.46
N MET A 40 42.15 -22.39 27.92
CA MET A 40 42.32 -21.69 29.19
C MET A 40 42.23 -22.66 30.37
N ILE A 41 41.23 -23.52 30.43
CA ILE A 41 41.06 -24.54 31.47
C ILE A 41 42.25 -25.51 31.47
N LEU A 42 42.63 -25.97 30.28
CA LEU A 42 43.76 -26.87 30.12
C LEU A 42 45.08 -26.22 30.64
N THR A 43 45.33 -24.96 30.33
CA THR A 43 46.50 -24.20 30.81
C THR A 43 46.48 -24.13 32.33
N VAL A 44 45.35 -23.77 32.95
CA VAL A 44 45.22 -23.74 34.43
C VAL A 44 45.51 -25.10 35.05
N VAL A 45 44.93 -26.17 34.53
CA VAL A 45 45.11 -27.54 35.07
C VAL A 45 46.54 -28.01 34.91
N VAL A 46 47.17 -27.84 33.72
CA VAL A 46 48.54 -28.29 33.47
C VAL A 46 49.54 -27.59 34.39
N PHE A 47 49.46 -26.27 34.50
CA PHE A 47 50.38 -25.52 35.36
C PHE A 47 50.11 -25.74 36.86
N SER A 48 48.88 -26.03 37.27
CA SER A 48 48.56 -26.45 38.64
C SER A 48 49.19 -27.80 38.96
N PHE A 49 49.20 -28.72 38.01
CA PHE A 49 49.89 -29.99 38.16
C PHE A 49 51.42 -29.83 38.28
N VAL A 50 51.97 -28.89 37.52
CA VAL A 50 53.45 -28.54 37.64
C VAL A 50 53.75 -27.98 39.02
N LEU A 51 52.93 -27.06 39.56
CA LEU A 51 53.15 -26.50 40.92
C LEU A 51 53.07 -27.58 41.99
N VAL A 52 52.16 -28.53 41.91
CA VAL A 52 52.05 -29.63 42.88
C VAL A 52 53.23 -30.61 42.77
N LEU A 53 53.57 -31.02 41.52
CA LEU A 53 54.67 -31.93 41.27
C LEU A 53 56.07 -31.37 41.76
N MET A 54 56.31 -30.08 41.55
CA MET A 54 57.47 -29.41 41.94
C MET A 54 57.45 -28.91 43.40
N ASN A 55 56.34 -29.17 44.12
CA ASN A 55 56.08 -28.70 45.48
C ASN A 55 56.35 -27.21 45.68
N LEU A 56 56.03 -26.41 44.69
CA LEU A 56 56.20 -24.95 44.68
C LEU A 56 55.01 -24.27 45.38
N ARG A 57 55.29 -23.28 46.23
CA ARG A 57 54.28 -22.56 47.03
C ARG A 57 54.42 -21.06 46.91
N PRO A 58 53.40 -20.28 47.27
CA PRO A 58 53.48 -18.82 47.29
C PRO A 58 54.34 -18.31 48.47
N ASP A 59 54.35 -19.04 49.56
CA ASP A 59 55.02 -18.66 50.82
C ASP A 59 55.83 -19.79 51.45
N ASN A 60 56.48 -19.55 52.63
CA ASN A 60 57.32 -20.49 53.35
C ASN A 60 56.59 -21.38 54.37
N GLU A 61 55.26 -21.50 54.27
CA GLU A 61 54.48 -22.35 55.21
C GLU A 61 54.77 -23.86 55.02
N THR A 62 54.69 -24.62 56.11
CA THR A 62 54.89 -26.07 56.09
C THR A 62 53.61 -26.86 55.78
N GLY A 63 53.60 -27.58 54.68
CA GLY A 63 52.46 -28.40 54.20
C GLY A 63 52.58 -28.73 52.71
N SER A 64 51.72 -29.54 52.09
CA SER A 64 51.68 -29.80 50.64
C SER A 64 50.59 -28.95 49.98
N LEU A 65 50.93 -28.30 48.88
CA LEU A 65 49.89 -27.57 48.11
C LEU A 65 48.87 -28.57 47.49
N SER A 66 47.63 -28.48 47.88
CA SER A 66 46.58 -29.29 47.27
C SER A 66 46.39 -28.95 45.81
N LEU A 67 46.06 -29.95 44.97
CA LEU A 67 45.80 -29.73 43.55
C LEU A 67 44.62 -28.77 43.33
N ILE A 68 43.61 -28.88 44.16
CA ILE A 68 42.41 -28.03 44.08
C ILE A 68 42.79 -26.56 44.36
N GLU A 69 43.59 -26.34 45.39
CA GLU A 69 44.10 -25.01 45.74
C GLU A 69 45.00 -24.40 44.64
N ALA A 70 45.87 -25.23 44.06
CA ALA A 70 46.70 -24.81 42.93
C ALA A 70 45.85 -24.42 41.68
N ILE A 71 44.80 -25.19 41.39
CA ILE A 71 43.88 -24.86 40.31
C ILE A 71 43.16 -23.53 40.60
N TRP A 72 42.67 -23.35 41.83
CA TRP A 72 42.00 -22.11 42.24
C TRP A 72 42.91 -20.89 42.13
N GLN A 73 44.13 -20.98 42.63
CA GLN A 73 45.10 -19.90 42.55
C GLN A 73 45.51 -19.56 41.12
N ASN A 74 45.73 -20.55 40.26
CA ASN A 74 46.03 -20.32 38.84
C ASN A 74 44.83 -19.78 38.08
N PHE A 75 43.62 -20.19 38.40
CA PHE A 75 42.40 -19.65 37.83
C PHE A 75 42.22 -18.17 38.17
N LEU A 76 42.41 -17.80 39.45
CA LEU A 76 42.37 -16.40 39.87
C LEU A 76 43.42 -15.54 39.14
N ARG A 77 44.63 -16.07 38.91
CA ARG A 77 45.69 -15.34 38.19
C ARG A 77 45.43 -15.09 36.73
N VAL A 78 44.66 -15.96 36.11
CA VAL A 78 44.21 -15.75 34.73
C VAL A 78 43.20 -14.61 34.67
N ILE A 79 42.33 -14.45 35.67
CA ILE A 79 41.30 -13.40 35.73
C ILE A 79 41.87 -12.10 36.32
N ASP A 80 42.63 -12.17 37.39
CA ASP A 80 43.22 -11.02 38.06
C ASP A 80 44.76 -11.13 38.14
N PRO A 81 45.48 -10.49 37.21
CA PRO A 81 46.95 -10.47 37.23
C PRO A 81 47.57 -9.76 38.44
N GLY A 82 46.80 -9.01 39.23
CA GLY A 82 47.29 -8.20 40.34
C GLY A 82 47.82 -9.00 41.56
N GLY A 83 47.49 -10.31 41.66
CA GLY A 83 47.85 -11.18 42.77
C GLY A 83 49.34 -11.57 42.88
N LEU A 84 50.20 -11.13 41.95
CA LEU A 84 51.66 -11.47 41.92
C LEU A 84 52.46 -10.88 43.07
N GLN A 85 51.99 -9.89 43.79
CA GLN A 85 52.70 -9.20 44.85
C GLN A 85 52.91 -10.05 46.09
N ASN A 86 52.11 -11.08 46.32
CA ASN A 86 52.19 -11.94 47.52
C ASN A 86 53.10 -13.14 47.34
N ASP A 87 53.64 -13.41 46.15
CA ASP A 87 54.48 -14.54 45.84
C ASP A 87 55.91 -14.27 46.35
N ARG A 88 56.41 -15.08 47.25
CA ARG A 88 57.73 -14.88 47.86
C ARG A 88 58.86 -15.77 47.26
N LEU A 89 58.49 -17.01 46.84
CA LEU A 89 59.44 -17.98 46.29
C LEU A 89 59.67 -17.82 44.79
N TRP A 90 60.91 -17.73 44.35
CA TRP A 90 61.30 -17.51 42.96
C TRP A 90 60.78 -18.59 42.01
N GLY A 91 60.79 -19.89 42.40
CA GLY A 91 60.23 -20.96 41.56
C GLY A 91 58.76 -20.80 41.31
N TYR A 92 58.02 -20.42 42.35
CA TYR A 92 56.58 -20.15 42.23
C TYR A 92 56.30 -18.89 41.37
N ARG A 93 57.09 -17.83 41.57
CA ARG A 93 56.93 -16.59 40.75
C ARG A 93 57.12 -16.82 39.27
N ILE A 94 58.09 -17.66 38.86
CA ILE A 94 58.38 -17.96 37.47
C ILE A 94 57.17 -18.68 36.84
N VAL A 95 56.61 -19.75 37.47
CA VAL A 95 55.48 -20.50 36.97
C VAL A 95 54.24 -19.61 36.93
N SER A 96 54.00 -18.85 38.00
CA SER A 96 52.90 -17.91 38.10
C SER A 96 52.94 -16.82 37.04
N ALA A 97 54.11 -16.24 36.76
CA ALA A 97 54.28 -15.25 35.70
C ALA A 97 53.96 -15.83 34.32
N VAL A 98 54.35 -17.09 34.05
CA VAL A 98 54.01 -17.76 32.78
C VAL A 98 52.48 -18.00 32.68
N VAL A 99 51.85 -18.49 33.77
CA VAL A 99 50.40 -18.69 33.81
C VAL A 99 49.63 -17.38 33.54
N THR A 100 50.07 -16.31 34.24
CA THR A 100 49.48 -14.99 34.10
C THR A 100 49.63 -14.45 32.66
N LEU A 101 50.83 -14.58 32.08
CA LEU A 101 51.08 -14.12 30.71
C LEU A 101 50.19 -14.88 29.70
N LEU A 102 50.14 -16.22 29.80
CA LEU A 102 49.31 -17.05 28.94
C LEU A 102 47.83 -16.76 29.18
N GLY A 103 47.43 -16.58 30.44
CA GLY A 103 46.05 -16.23 30.81
C GLY A 103 45.61 -14.91 30.20
N VAL A 104 46.41 -13.87 30.33
CA VAL A 104 46.10 -12.54 29.74
C VAL A 104 46.00 -12.62 28.23
N LEU A 105 46.86 -13.38 27.55
CA LEU A 105 46.80 -13.57 26.10
C LEU A 105 45.55 -14.31 25.67
N ILE A 106 45.20 -15.42 26.35
CA ILE A 106 44.02 -16.21 26.03
C ILE A 106 42.75 -15.41 26.35
N PHE A 107 42.71 -14.72 27.50
CA PHE A 107 41.55 -13.88 27.87
C PHE A 107 41.39 -12.69 26.94
N GLY A 108 42.47 -12.02 26.55
CA GLY A 108 42.45 -10.96 25.54
C GLY A 108 41.95 -11.44 24.18
N ALA A 109 42.37 -12.64 23.74
CA ALA A 109 41.86 -13.25 22.52
C ALA A 109 40.37 -13.60 22.63
N LEU A 110 39.91 -14.12 23.78
CA LEU A 110 38.49 -14.43 24.04
C LEU A 110 37.64 -13.18 23.96
N VAL A 111 38.05 -12.08 24.63
CA VAL A 111 37.33 -10.80 24.55
C VAL A 111 37.31 -10.28 23.11
N GLY A 112 38.40 -10.34 22.38
CA GLY A 112 38.49 -9.95 20.98
C GLY A 112 37.52 -10.72 20.07
N VAL A 113 37.45 -12.05 20.21
CA VAL A 113 36.54 -12.91 19.44
C VAL A 113 35.07 -12.65 19.82
N LEU A 114 34.79 -12.44 21.12
CA LEU A 114 33.48 -12.10 21.61
C LEU A 114 33.01 -10.76 21.03
N THR A 115 33.85 -9.74 21.06
CA THR A 115 33.53 -8.41 20.48
C THR A 115 33.26 -8.52 18.99
N THR A 116 34.12 -9.21 18.23
CA THR A 116 33.91 -9.44 16.79
C THR A 116 32.65 -10.22 16.53
N GLY A 117 32.30 -11.22 17.36
CA GLY A 117 31.06 -11.99 17.26
C GLY A 117 29.80 -11.14 17.47
N LEU A 118 29.84 -10.25 18.48
CA LEU A 118 28.77 -9.28 18.73
C LEU A 118 28.64 -8.27 17.58
N ASP A 119 29.77 -7.75 17.09
CA ASP A 119 29.77 -6.83 15.95
C ASP A 119 29.15 -7.47 14.70
N ASN A 120 29.48 -8.73 14.43
CA ASN A 120 28.87 -9.46 13.31
C ASN A 120 27.35 -9.65 13.49
N LEU A 121 26.89 -9.98 14.69
CA LEU A 121 25.46 -10.06 15.00
C LEU A 121 24.76 -8.70 14.82
N PHE A 122 25.39 -7.61 15.27
CA PHE A 122 24.86 -6.27 15.06
C PHE A 122 24.81 -5.90 13.56
N ILE A 123 25.83 -6.28 12.79
CA ILE A 123 25.84 -6.08 11.33
C ILE A 123 24.73 -6.89 10.65
N GLU A 124 24.50 -8.14 11.04
CA GLU A 124 23.39 -8.96 10.49
C GLU A 124 22.03 -8.37 10.84
N ILE A 125 21.82 -7.92 12.08
CA ILE A 125 20.59 -7.24 12.50
C ILE A 125 20.40 -5.93 11.70
N ARG A 126 21.47 -5.16 11.52
CA ARG A 126 21.46 -3.93 10.71
C ARG A 126 21.21 -4.20 9.24
N LYS A 127 21.76 -5.26 8.68
CA LYS A 127 21.51 -5.68 7.30
C LYS A 127 20.07 -6.15 7.04
N GLY A 128 19.25 -6.33 8.09
CA GLY A 128 17.86 -6.71 7.94
C GLY A 128 17.64 -8.13 7.44
N LYS A 129 18.56 -9.06 7.66
CA LYS A 129 18.47 -10.48 7.27
C LYS A 129 17.91 -11.40 8.38
N THR A 130 17.49 -10.85 9.52
CA THR A 130 16.93 -11.63 10.62
C THR A 130 15.45 -11.97 10.36
N GLU A 131 15.04 -13.19 10.66
CA GLU A 131 13.66 -13.67 10.48
C GLU A 131 12.65 -12.86 11.32
N ILE A 132 11.45 -12.69 10.78
CA ILE A 132 10.31 -12.06 11.43
C ILE A 132 9.44 -13.13 12.12
N VAL A 133 9.61 -13.31 13.41
CA VAL A 133 8.78 -14.23 14.22
C VAL A 133 7.54 -13.48 14.71
N LYS A 134 6.67 -13.04 13.81
CA LYS A 134 5.43 -12.31 14.11
C LYS A 134 4.27 -12.97 13.37
N LYS A 135 3.04 -12.70 13.82
CA LYS A 135 1.79 -13.12 13.17
C LYS A 135 0.86 -11.93 13.05
N ASP A 136 -0.08 -12.04 12.14
CA ASP A 136 -1.15 -11.09 11.93
C ASP A 136 -0.58 -9.68 11.66
N PHE A 137 0.00 -9.52 10.47
CA PHE A 137 0.60 -8.28 9.98
C PHE A 137 0.30 -8.10 8.49
N THR A 138 0.35 -6.87 8.04
CA THR A 138 0.33 -6.53 6.61
C THR A 138 1.75 -6.59 6.07
N LEU A 139 1.99 -7.43 5.05
CA LEU A 139 3.29 -7.58 4.40
C LEU A 139 3.33 -6.75 3.12
N ILE A 140 4.30 -5.84 3.01
CA ILE A 140 4.55 -5.07 1.79
C ILE A 140 5.83 -5.60 1.14
N LEU A 141 5.72 -6.03 -0.12
CA LEU A 141 6.81 -6.54 -0.93
C LEU A 141 7.15 -5.58 -2.05
N GLY A 142 8.36 -5.07 -2.06
CA GLY A 142 8.83 -4.05 -2.99
C GLY A 142 9.03 -2.69 -2.33
N TRP A 143 9.46 -1.71 -3.13
CA TRP A 143 9.70 -0.34 -2.71
C TRP A 143 9.57 0.59 -3.91
N ASN A 144 8.63 1.51 -3.83
CA ASN A 144 8.43 2.59 -4.79
C ASN A 144 7.87 3.81 -4.04
N PRO A 145 7.73 4.98 -4.65
CA PRO A 145 7.23 6.18 -3.96
C PRO A 145 5.86 6.05 -3.32
N THR A 146 4.97 5.19 -3.86
CA THR A 146 3.60 5.00 -3.34
C THR A 146 3.58 4.33 -1.95
N ILE A 147 4.68 3.67 -1.54
CA ILE A 147 4.77 2.97 -0.24
C ILE A 147 4.49 3.90 0.94
N PHE A 148 4.90 5.16 0.86
CA PHE A 148 4.72 6.10 1.97
C PHE A 148 3.25 6.43 2.20
N LYS A 149 2.48 6.63 1.13
CA LYS A 149 1.04 6.85 1.23
C LYS A 149 0.34 5.59 1.72
N ILE A 150 0.68 4.40 1.20
CA ILE A 150 0.15 3.12 1.69
C ILE A 150 0.40 2.93 3.19
N ILE A 151 1.61 3.23 3.67
CA ILE A 151 1.91 3.11 5.10
C ILE A 151 1.09 4.13 5.90
N SER A 152 0.93 5.36 5.43
CA SER A 152 0.13 6.39 6.10
C SER A 152 -1.34 5.95 6.22
N GLU A 153 -1.93 5.49 5.14
CA GLU A 153 -3.29 4.94 5.12
C GLU A 153 -3.46 3.74 6.08
N LEU A 154 -2.54 2.78 6.04
CA LEU A 154 -2.54 1.64 6.96
C LEU A 154 -2.33 2.04 8.43
N VAL A 155 -1.59 3.11 8.71
CA VAL A 155 -1.45 3.64 10.08
C VAL A 155 -2.77 4.21 10.57
N ILE A 156 -3.52 4.92 9.73
CA ILE A 156 -4.82 5.48 10.04
C ILE A 156 -5.84 4.35 10.24
N SER A 157 -5.96 3.43 9.29
CA SER A 157 -6.82 2.24 9.37
C SER A 157 -6.57 1.42 10.64
N ASN A 158 -5.32 1.30 11.07
CA ASN A 158 -4.94 0.58 12.27
C ASN A 158 -5.11 1.39 13.57
N ALA A 159 -5.55 2.65 13.51
CA ALA A 159 -5.57 3.55 14.67
C ALA A 159 -6.38 3.00 15.85
N ASN A 160 -7.49 2.33 15.58
CA ASN A 160 -8.38 1.76 16.58
C ASN A 160 -7.95 0.36 17.06
N HIS A 161 -6.93 -0.24 16.43
CA HIS A 161 -6.51 -1.62 16.68
C HIS A 161 -5.16 -1.72 17.39
N LYS A 162 -5.13 -2.42 18.52
CA LYS A 162 -3.91 -2.63 19.30
C LYS A 162 -2.98 -3.64 18.65
N ASN A 163 -1.67 -3.34 18.66
CA ASN A 163 -0.60 -4.26 18.22
C ASN A 163 -0.59 -4.61 16.72
N LYS A 164 -1.20 -3.81 15.87
CA LYS A 164 -1.05 -3.98 14.42
C LYS A 164 0.41 -3.71 13.97
N LYS A 165 0.80 -4.36 12.89
CA LYS A 165 2.18 -4.39 12.41
C LYS A 165 2.20 -4.35 10.89
N ILE A 166 3.19 -3.65 10.36
CA ILE A 166 3.54 -3.67 8.94
C ILE A 166 4.95 -4.25 8.82
N VAL A 167 5.13 -5.20 7.93
CA VAL A 167 6.43 -5.78 7.57
C VAL A 167 6.73 -5.42 6.13
N ILE A 168 7.95 -4.96 5.87
CA ILE A 168 8.39 -4.54 4.54
C ILE A 168 9.60 -5.36 4.13
N LEU A 169 9.57 -5.93 2.92
CA LEU A 169 10.72 -6.59 2.29
C LEU A 169 11.05 -5.92 0.96
N SER A 170 12.26 -5.43 0.82
CA SER A 170 12.76 -4.81 -0.41
C SER A 170 14.26 -5.03 -0.57
N LYS A 171 14.78 -4.87 -1.78
CA LYS A 171 16.23 -4.88 -2.05
C LYS A 171 16.98 -3.72 -1.40
N ASN A 172 16.27 -2.69 -0.95
CA ASN A 172 16.85 -1.52 -0.31
C ASN A 172 17.46 -1.86 1.06
N ASP A 173 18.43 -1.06 1.46
CA ASP A 173 19.03 -1.19 2.79
C ASP A 173 18.01 -0.89 3.89
N LYS A 174 17.96 -1.76 4.92
CA LYS A 174 16.99 -1.64 6.01
C LYS A 174 17.03 -0.28 6.69
N ILE A 175 18.24 0.24 6.98
CA ILE A 175 18.39 1.50 7.71
C ILE A 175 17.87 2.66 6.86
N LYS A 176 18.21 2.65 5.57
CA LYS A 176 17.69 3.68 4.64
C LYS A 176 16.18 3.67 4.57
N MET A 177 15.56 2.47 4.49
CA MET A 177 14.10 2.36 4.51
C MET A 177 13.49 2.90 5.80
N GLU A 178 14.04 2.53 6.96
CA GLU A 178 13.58 3.02 8.27
C GLU A 178 13.74 4.54 8.41
N ASP A 179 14.86 5.09 7.95
CA ASP A 179 15.12 6.55 7.97
C ASP A 179 14.16 7.31 7.05
N GLU A 180 13.91 6.83 5.84
CA GLU A 180 12.98 7.45 4.91
C GLU A 180 11.53 7.41 5.42
N ILE A 181 11.11 6.29 6.01
CA ILE A 181 9.78 6.17 6.63
C ILE A 181 9.65 7.17 7.78
N ASN A 182 10.63 7.23 8.67
CA ASN A 182 10.58 8.15 9.81
C ASN A 182 10.63 9.63 9.40
N LEU A 183 11.30 9.95 8.29
CA LEU A 183 11.38 11.30 7.75
C LEU A 183 10.04 11.75 7.15
N ARG A 184 9.36 10.85 6.42
CA ARG A 184 8.15 11.18 5.65
C ARG A 184 6.85 10.92 6.42
N ILE A 185 6.85 10.00 7.39
CA ILE A 185 5.64 9.55 8.08
C ILE A 185 5.72 9.90 9.57
N ASN A 186 5.02 10.95 9.96
CA ASN A 186 4.85 11.31 11.37
C ASN A 186 3.58 10.68 11.93
N GLN A 187 3.66 9.43 12.40
CA GLN A 187 2.49 8.70 12.92
C GLN A 187 1.75 9.45 14.04
N LYS A 188 2.45 10.23 14.87
CA LYS A 188 1.81 10.98 15.97
C LYS A 188 0.92 12.09 15.43
N GLU A 189 1.33 12.74 14.37
CA GLU A 189 0.59 13.81 13.72
C GLU A 189 -0.60 13.24 12.94
N LEU A 190 -0.40 12.18 12.17
CA LEU A 190 -1.46 11.47 11.47
C LEU A 190 -2.57 11.03 12.42
N LEU A 191 -2.21 10.34 13.50
CA LEU A 191 -3.18 9.87 14.50
C LEU A 191 -3.85 11.01 15.26
N LYS A 192 -3.18 12.14 15.44
CA LYS A 192 -3.79 13.35 16.04
C LYS A 192 -4.80 13.98 15.09
N ASN A 193 -4.48 14.09 13.82
CA ASN A 193 -5.38 14.63 12.80
C ASN A 193 -6.61 13.75 12.65
N PHE A 194 -6.43 12.44 12.54
CA PHE A 194 -7.51 11.46 12.54
C PHE A 194 -8.41 11.56 13.78
N HIS A 195 -7.82 11.70 14.97
CA HIS A 195 -8.60 11.88 16.20
C HIS A 195 -9.40 13.19 16.21
N ASN A 196 -8.88 14.25 15.63
CA ASN A 196 -9.57 15.55 15.54
C ASN A 196 -10.72 15.53 14.52
N SER A 197 -10.67 14.70 13.49
CA SER A 197 -11.75 14.52 12.50
C SER A 197 -12.94 13.73 13.06
N LEU A 198 -12.72 12.88 14.06
CA LEU A 198 -13.78 12.13 14.74
C LEU A 198 -14.46 13.00 15.82
N ASP A 199 -15.62 13.49 15.58
CA ASP A 199 -16.54 14.32 16.40
C ASP A 199 -16.37 14.28 17.94
N GLY A 200 -15.16 14.56 18.45
CA GLY A 200 -14.90 14.72 19.90
C GLY A 200 -15.09 13.47 20.77
N LYS A 201 -15.37 12.32 20.22
CA LYS A 201 -15.39 11.05 20.95
C LYS A 201 -13.96 10.63 21.26
N SER A 202 -13.62 10.51 22.54
CA SER A 202 -12.29 10.10 22.99
C SER A 202 -12.00 8.63 22.62
N HIS A 203 -11.54 8.40 21.42
CA HIS A 203 -11.04 7.08 20.99
C HIS A 203 -9.54 6.94 21.31
N LYS A 204 -9.15 5.77 21.80
CA LYS A 204 -7.76 5.49 22.11
C LYS A 204 -7.05 5.03 20.86
N THR A 205 -6.20 5.89 20.29
CA THR A 205 -5.41 5.57 19.12
C THR A 205 -4.13 4.81 19.48
N TYR A 206 -3.71 3.90 18.57
CA TYR A 206 -2.52 3.07 18.72
C TYR A 206 -1.58 3.25 17.54
N GLN A 207 -0.26 3.31 17.83
CA GLN A 207 0.75 3.36 16.79
C GLN A 207 0.96 1.97 16.16
N THR A 208 1.13 1.94 14.85
CA THR A 208 1.46 0.77 14.07
C THR A 208 2.97 0.51 14.10
N LYS A 209 3.40 -0.72 14.40
CA LYS A 209 4.82 -1.09 14.40
C LYS A 209 5.26 -1.48 13.00
N ILE A 210 6.29 -0.81 12.48
CA ILE A 210 6.85 -1.06 11.15
C ILE A 210 8.18 -1.79 11.29
N TYR A 211 8.36 -2.85 10.50
CA TYR A 211 9.57 -3.68 10.47
C TYR A 211 10.09 -3.79 9.04
N CYS A 212 11.30 -3.29 8.78
CA CYS A 212 11.94 -3.39 7.48
C CYS A 212 12.92 -4.57 7.40
N ARG A 213 12.96 -5.22 6.24
CA ARG A 213 13.89 -6.28 5.89
C ARG A 213 14.48 -6.05 4.51
N SER A 214 15.78 -6.34 4.38
CA SER A 214 16.49 -6.24 3.09
C SER A 214 16.53 -7.60 2.42
N GLY A 215 15.97 -7.69 1.22
CA GLY A 215 15.92 -8.94 0.45
C GLY A 215 15.19 -8.77 -0.88
N SER A 216 15.32 -9.76 -1.74
CA SER A 216 14.66 -9.79 -3.03
C SER A 216 13.27 -10.42 -2.92
N ILE A 217 12.25 -9.74 -3.45
CA ILE A 217 10.87 -10.25 -3.48
C ILE A 217 10.65 -11.42 -4.43
N ILE A 218 11.62 -11.70 -5.29
CA ILE A 218 11.61 -12.82 -6.25
C ILE A 218 12.49 -14.00 -5.82
N ASP A 219 13.15 -13.90 -4.67
CA ASP A 219 13.97 -14.95 -4.08
C ASP A 219 13.21 -15.63 -2.94
N ILE A 220 13.11 -16.96 -2.99
CA ILE A 220 12.32 -17.74 -2.02
C ILE A 220 12.95 -17.71 -0.63
N ASP A 221 14.28 -17.68 -0.53
CA ASP A 221 14.98 -17.67 0.75
C ASP A 221 14.80 -16.31 1.44
N ASP A 222 14.88 -15.22 0.69
CA ASP A 222 14.60 -13.88 1.19
C ASP A 222 13.11 -13.72 1.58
N LEU A 223 12.18 -14.27 0.81
CA LEU A 223 10.75 -14.30 1.17
C LEU A 223 10.49 -15.08 2.46
N ASN A 224 11.23 -16.16 2.72
CA ASN A 224 11.08 -16.93 3.95
C ASN A 224 11.47 -16.14 5.20
N ILE A 225 12.32 -15.11 5.10
CA ILE A 225 12.70 -14.23 6.22
C ILE A 225 11.48 -13.53 6.82
N VAL A 226 10.48 -13.19 6.00
CA VAL A 226 9.29 -12.44 6.40
C VAL A 226 8.07 -13.33 6.66
N HIS A 227 8.16 -14.65 6.51
CA HIS A 227 7.09 -15.60 6.77
C HIS A 227 5.73 -15.19 6.19
N PRO A 228 5.57 -15.14 4.86
CA PRO A 228 4.36 -14.65 4.20
C PRO A 228 3.08 -15.40 4.60
N GLU A 229 3.19 -16.66 5.04
CA GLU A 229 2.08 -17.48 5.55
C GLU A 229 1.47 -16.95 6.86
N ASN A 230 2.19 -16.11 7.59
CA ASN A 230 1.74 -15.48 8.83
C ASN A 230 1.11 -14.09 8.61
N ALA A 231 1.17 -13.56 7.39
CA ALA A 231 0.55 -12.29 7.03
C ALA A 231 -0.98 -12.40 6.93
N GLU A 232 -1.70 -11.36 7.31
CA GLU A 232 -3.14 -11.21 7.06
C GLU A 232 -3.38 -10.85 5.59
N SER A 233 -2.58 -9.92 5.07
CA SER A 233 -2.58 -9.49 3.67
C SER A 233 -1.17 -9.23 3.19
N ILE A 234 -0.96 -9.42 1.89
CA ILE A 234 0.31 -9.18 1.20
C ILE A 234 0.05 -8.17 0.09
N ILE A 235 0.76 -7.06 0.13
CA ILE A 235 0.75 -6.02 -0.90
C ILE A 235 2.04 -6.18 -1.70
N ILE A 236 1.94 -6.36 -3.01
CA ILE A 236 3.09 -6.40 -3.91
C ILE A 236 3.13 -5.08 -4.68
N LEU A 237 4.20 -4.33 -4.49
CA LEU A 237 4.44 -3.08 -5.21
C LEU A 237 5.30 -3.37 -6.44
N SER A 238 4.82 -2.93 -7.60
CA SER A 238 5.63 -2.97 -8.81
C SER A 238 6.78 -1.97 -8.69
N SER A 239 7.98 -2.36 -9.14
CA SER A 239 9.08 -1.40 -9.25
C SER A 239 8.89 -0.55 -10.51
N GLU A 240 9.44 0.66 -10.52
CA GLU A 240 9.46 1.52 -11.72
C GLU A 240 10.19 0.85 -12.90
N GLU A 241 11.15 -0.01 -12.58
CA GLU A 241 11.93 -0.79 -13.57
C GLU A 241 11.15 -2.00 -14.12
N ASP A 242 10.07 -2.43 -13.44
CA ASP A 242 9.27 -3.61 -13.82
C ASP A 242 8.15 -3.21 -14.79
N ARG A 243 8.55 -2.82 -16.01
CA ARG A 243 7.61 -2.35 -17.04
C ARG A 243 6.64 -3.42 -17.54
N GLU A 244 7.01 -4.68 -17.40
CA GLU A 244 6.28 -5.85 -17.95
C GLU A 244 5.71 -6.75 -16.86
N ASP A 245 5.55 -6.26 -15.63
CA ASP A 245 5.03 -7.03 -14.47
C ASP A 245 5.77 -8.34 -14.16
N ILE A 246 6.94 -8.58 -14.75
CA ILE A 246 7.67 -9.86 -14.68
C ILE A 246 8.04 -10.21 -13.23
N ASN A 247 8.57 -9.25 -12.47
CA ASN A 247 8.94 -9.48 -11.07
C ASN A 247 7.71 -9.68 -10.19
N THR A 248 6.65 -8.93 -10.46
CA THR A 248 5.35 -9.04 -9.78
C THR A 248 4.76 -10.43 -10.01
N ILE A 249 4.69 -10.90 -11.25
CA ILE A 249 4.21 -12.25 -11.60
C ILE A 249 5.04 -13.33 -10.92
N LYS A 250 6.38 -13.23 -10.97
CA LYS A 250 7.27 -14.19 -10.33
C LYS A 250 7.06 -14.23 -8.80
N CYS A 251 6.87 -13.09 -8.17
CA CYS A 251 6.57 -12.97 -6.75
C CYS A 251 5.23 -13.66 -6.41
N ILE A 252 4.18 -13.40 -7.19
CA ILE A 252 2.87 -14.05 -7.04
C ILE A 252 2.99 -15.57 -7.12
N LEU A 253 3.70 -16.08 -8.12
CA LEU A 253 3.92 -17.51 -8.30
C LEU A 253 4.64 -18.15 -7.10
N ALA A 254 5.58 -17.44 -6.48
CA ALA A 254 6.28 -17.92 -5.28
C ALA A 254 5.38 -17.93 -4.03
N LEU A 255 4.40 -17.04 -3.96
CA LEU A 255 3.54 -16.84 -2.79
C LEU A 255 2.21 -17.58 -2.85
N ARG A 256 1.73 -17.99 -4.02
CA ARG A 256 0.37 -18.48 -4.29
C ARG A 256 -0.17 -19.51 -3.30
N LYS A 257 0.70 -20.41 -2.77
CA LYS A 257 0.32 -21.47 -1.81
C LYS A 257 0.49 -21.06 -0.35
N LYS A 258 1.15 -19.94 -0.09
CA LYS A 258 1.50 -19.49 1.27
C LYS A 258 0.62 -18.32 1.73
N ALA A 259 0.13 -17.50 0.82
CA ALA A 259 -0.57 -16.27 1.12
C ALA A 259 -2.07 -16.49 1.38
N LYS A 260 -2.63 -15.78 2.36
CA LYS A 260 -4.07 -15.72 2.63
C LYS A 260 -4.77 -14.77 1.67
N LYS A 261 -4.15 -13.64 1.38
CA LYS A 261 -4.65 -12.58 0.48
C LYS A 261 -3.46 -11.86 -0.13
N ILE A 262 -3.48 -11.68 -1.44
CA ILE A 262 -2.47 -10.91 -2.19
C ILE A 262 -3.19 -9.79 -2.92
N ILE A 263 -2.69 -8.56 -2.77
CA ILE A 263 -3.15 -7.39 -3.51
C ILE A 263 -1.96 -6.88 -4.32
N THR A 264 -2.16 -6.62 -5.58
CA THR A 264 -1.13 -6.10 -6.46
C THR A 264 -1.70 -5.28 -7.59
N GLU A 265 -0.96 -4.28 -8.01
CA GLU A 265 -1.19 -3.61 -9.27
C GLU A 265 -0.61 -4.45 -10.41
N ILE A 266 -1.33 -4.58 -11.50
CA ILE A 266 -0.83 -5.09 -12.77
C ILE A 266 -1.02 -4.01 -13.82
N LYS A 267 0.08 -3.62 -14.46
CA LYS A 267 0.11 -2.54 -15.45
C LYS A 267 -0.42 -2.99 -16.81
N ASP A 268 -0.19 -4.25 -17.19
CA ASP A 268 -0.62 -4.81 -18.46
C ASP A 268 -1.80 -5.78 -18.25
N GLU A 269 -2.95 -5.46 -18.84
CA GLU A 269 -4.15 -6.31 -18.77
C GLU A 269 -3.94 -7.70 -19.38
N HIS A 270 -3.07 -7.82 -20.38
CA HIS A 270 -2.73 -9.12 -20.96
C HIS A 270 -2.07 -10.05 -19.94
N ASN A 271 -1.25 -9.50 -19.06
CA ASN A 271 -0.65 -10.25 -17.96
C ASN A 271 -1.71 -10.71 -16.94
N LYS A 272 -2.76 -9.91 -16.72
CA LYS A 272 -3.90 -10.31 -15.88
C LYS A 272 -4.61 -11.53 -16.46
N GLU A 273 -4.93 -11.53 -17.77
CA GLU A 273 -5.58 -12.67 -18.44
C GLU A 273 -4.73 -13.95 -18.33
N LEU A 274 -3.41 -13.83 -18.53
CA LEU A 274 -2.49 -14.94 -18.36
C LEU A 274 -2.50 -15.49 -16.92
N MET A 275 -2.53 -14.62 -15.95
CA MET A 275 -2.56 -15.01 -14.52
C MET A 275 -3.89 -15.66 -14.17
N ASP A 276 -5.01 -15.11 -14.61
CA ASP A 276 -6.33 -15.69 -14.43
C ASP A 276 -6.41 -17.08 -15.05
N PHE A 277 -5.86 -17.28 -16.25
CA PHE A 277 -5.75 -18.60 -16.90
C PHE A 277 -4.89 -19.55 -16.08
N CYS A 278 -3.74 -19.13 -15.56
CA CYS A 278 -2.86 -19.95 -14.74
C CYS A 278 -3.50 -20.42 -13.43
N PHE A 279 -4.45 -19.63 -12.87
CA PHE A 279 -5.07 -19.90 -11.58
C PHE A 279 -6.53 -20.38 -11.65
N GLN A 280 -7.11 -20.55 -12.84
CA GLN A 280 -8.51 -20.99 -13.06
C GLN A 280 -8.90 -22.26 -12.26
N ASN A 281 -7.96 -23.16 -12.03
CA ASN A 281 -8.18 -24.43 -11.33
C ASN A 281 -7.87 -24.36 -9.82
N GLU A 282 -7.41 -23.25 -9.29
CA GLU A 282 -7.15 -23.10 -7.86
C GLU A 282 -8.42 -22.63 -7.14
N LYS A 283 -8.98 -23.45 -6.25
CA LYS A 283 -10.22 -23.19 -5.50
C LYS A 283 -10.16 -21.95 -4.59
N ASN A 284 -8.99 -21.38 -4.35
CA ASN A 284 -8.77 -20.20 -3.52
C ASN A 284 -8.14 -19.09 -4.37
N GLN A 285 -8.96 -18.31 -5.06
CA GLN A 285 -8.53 -17.04 -5.64
C GLN A 285 -8.30 -16.02 -4.52
N ASN A 286 -7.11 -16.07 -3.92
CA ASN A 286 -6.70 -15.12 -2.89
C ASN A 286 -5.90 -13.94 -3.47
N ILE A 287 -5.90 -13.79 -4.79
CA ILE A 287 -5.15 -12.75 -5.48
C ILE A 287 -6.13 -11.74 -6.05
N LEU A 288 -5.90 -10.48 -5.75
CA LEU A 288 -6.68 -9.35 -6.24
C LEU A 288 -5.77 -8.45 -7.08
N TYR A 289 -6.12 -8.33 -8.35
CA TYR A 289 -5.42 -7.47 -9.30
C TYR A 289 -6.14 -6.14 -9.41
N ILE A 290 -5.42 -5.04 -9.19
CA ILE A 290 -5.95 -3.68 -9.31
C ILE A 290 -5.70 -3.20 -10.73
N PRO A 291 -6.73 -2.93 -11.53
CA PRO A 291 -6.61 -2.37 -12.86
C PRO A 291 -6.44 -0.83 -12.77
N SER A 292 -5.30 -0.39 -12.24
CA SER A 292 -5.05 1.02 -11.92
C SER A 292 -5.25 1.96 -13.12
N GLU A 293 -4.76 1.58 -14.30
CA GLU A 293 -4.95 2.38 -15.51
C GLU A 293 -6.43 2.54 -15.87
N LYS A 294 -7.24 1.48 -15.71
CA LYS A 294 -8.68 1.52 -15.99
C LYS A 294 -9.40 2.46 -15.01
N TRP A 295 -9.17 2.31 -13.72
CA TRP A 295 -9.84 3.14 -12.72
C TRP A 295 -9.41 4.61 -12.79
N LEU A 296 -8.13 4.87 -12.97
CA LEU A 296 -7.67 6.25 -13.19
C LEU A 296 -8.27 6.87 -14.45
N SER A 297 -8.41 6.11 -15.54
CA SER A 297 -9.05 6.59 -16.78
C SER A 297 -10.52 6.91 -16.57
N ARG A 298 -11.25 6.07 -15.85
CA ARG A 298 -12.64 6.29 -15.46
C ARG A 298 -12.82 7.55 -14.62
N ILE A 299 -12.01 7.70 -13.56
CA ILE A 299 -12.04 8.88 -12.71
C ILE A 299 -11.69 10.15 -13.52
N THR A 300 -10.72 10.06 -14.44
CA THR A 300 -10.35 11.18 -15.32
C THR A 300 -11.52 11.56 -16.25
N ALA A 301 -12.16 10.60 -16.86
CA ALA A 301 -13.32 10.83 -17.75
C ALA A 301 -14.48 11.43 -16.97
N GLN A 302 -14.84 10.89 -15.82
CA GLN A 302 -15.93 11.42 -14.98
C GLN A 302 -15.60 12.83 -14.45
N ALA A 303 -14.39 13.08 -13.95
CA ALA A 303 -13.98 14.41 -13.49
C ALA A 303 -14.02 15.45 -14.60
N SER A 304 -13.74 15.05 -15.86
CA SER A 304 -13.84 15.95 -17.00
C SER A 304 -15.28 16.33 -17.33
N ARG A 305 -16.26 15.58 -16.85
CA ARG A 305 -17.70 15.80 -17.07
C ARG A 305 -18.39 16.45 -15.88
N GLN A 306 -17.90 16.17 -14.68
CA GLN A 306 -18.49 16.58 -13.41
C GLN A 306 -17.44 17.32 -12.57
N PRO A 307 -17.33 18.66 -12.69
CA PRO A 307 -16.37 19.42 -11.90
C PRO A 307 -16.52 19.16 -10.40
N GLY A 308 -15.40 18.85 -9.70
CA GLY A 308 -15.36 18.45 -8.30
C GLY A 308 -15.44 16.94 -8.05
N PHE A 309 -15.60 16.13 -9.09
CA PHE A 309 -15.68 14.67 -8.94
C PHE A 309 -14.38 14.06 -8.40
N SER A 310 -13.23 14.63 -8.75
CA SER A 310 -11.94 14.15 -8.25
C SER A 310 -11.83 14.24 -6.73
N VAL A 311 -12.46 15.24 -6.11
CA VAL A 311 -12.52 15.39 -4.65
C VAL A 311 -13.33 14.27 -4.04
N ILE A 312 -14.51 13.99 -4.59
CA ILE A 312 -15.40 12.91 -4.12
C ILE A 312 -14.70 11.54 -4.27
N ALA A 313 -14.09 11.28 -5.42
CA ALA A 313 -13.37 10.04 -5.67
C ALA A 313 -12.21 9.85 -4.68
N THR A 314 -11.47 10.92 -4.38
CA THR A 314 -10.38 10.89 -3.42
C THR A 314 -10.91 10.62 -2.00
N GLU A 315 -12.01 11.26 -1.62
CA GLU A 315 -12.63 11.12 -0.29
C GLU A 315 -13.15 9.71 -0.03
N ILE A 316 -13.78 9.07 -1.02
CA ILE A 316 -14.25 7.69 -0.92
C ILE A 316 -13.08 6.69 -0.77
N LEU A 317 -11.92 7.03 -1.31
CA LEU A 317 -10.76 6.14 -1.35
C LEU A 317 -9.76 6.34 -0.21
N ASN A 318 -9.80 7.43 0.55
CA ASN A 318 -8.88 7.66 1.66
C ASN A 318 -9.43 7.21 3.01
N TYR A 319 -8.56 7.11 4.03
CA TYR A 319 -8.94 6.79 5.42
C TYR A 319 -9.06 8.03 6.32
N ASP A 320 -8.96 9.22 5.77
CA ASP A 320 -8.86 10.44 6.59
C ASP A 320 -10.21 10.88 7.18
N ASN A 321 -11.34 10.51 6.52
CA ASN A 321 -12.71 10.92 6.91
C ASN A 321 -13.66 9.72 6.90
N ASP A 322 -14.69 9.76 6.02
CA ASP A 322 -15.65 8.68 5.89
C ASP A 322 -15.11 7.54 5.02
N GLU A 323 -15.44 6.32 5.36
CA GLU A 323 -14.99 5.10 4.68
C GLU A 323 -16.18 4.17 4.35
N ILE A 324 -15.93 3.21 3.46
CA ILE A 324 -16.95 2.20 3.13
C ILE A 324 -16.79 0.97 4.02
N TYR A 325 -17.82 0.69 4.81
CA TYR A 325 -17.88 -0.47 5.72
C TYR A 325 -18.96 -1.46 5.34
N PHE A 326 -18.72 -2.75 5.62
CA PHE A 326 -19.71 -3.80 5.58
C PHE A 326 -20.20 -4.09 6.99
N SER A 327 -21.42 -3.67 7.33
CA SER A 327 -21.99 -3.82 8.66
C SER A 327 -23.11 -4.86 8.67
N LYS A 328 -23.06 -5.79 9.63
CA LYS A 328 -24.11 -6.79 9.79
C LYS A 328 -25.44 -6.15 10.14
N VAL A 329 -26.49 -6.63 9.53
CA VAL A 329 -27.85 -6.14 9.76
C VAL A 329 -28.32 -6.49 11.18
N GLY A 330 -28.82 -5.50 11.89
CA GLY A 330 -29.50 -5.70 13.17
C GLY A 330 -30.89 -6.32 13.01
N LYS A 331 -31.41 -6.93 14.07
CA LYS A 331 -32.73 -7.59 14.05
C LYS A 331 -33.87 -6.64 13.72
N GLU A 332 -33.72 -5.36 14.07
CA GLU A 332 -34.70 -4.30 13.85
C GLU A 332 -34.86 -3.89 12.38
N LEU A 333 -33.90 -4.29 11.54
CA LEU A 333 -33.92 -3.99 10.10
C LEU A 333 -34.44 -5.14 9.26
N ILE A 334 -34.54 -6.36 9.83
CA ILE A 334 -35.01 -7.54 9.10
C ILE A 334 -36.48 -7.35 8.68
N GLY A 335 -36.76 -7.61 7.39
CA GLY A 335 -38.08 -7.43 6.79
C GLY A 335 -38.36 -6.01 6.30
N LYS A 336 -37.47 -5.05 6.54
CA LYS A 336 -37.57 -3.69 5.95
C LYS A 336 -36.98 -3.66 4.54
N THR A 337 -37.44 -2.74 3.74
CA THR A 337 -36.89 -2.51 2.41
C THR A 337 -35.62 -1.68 2.47
N PHE A 338 -34.75 -1.80 1.45
CA PHE A 338 -33.56 -0.97 1.32
C PHE A 338 -33.91 0.53 1.39
N LYS A 339 -34.95 0.92 0.70
CA LYS A 339 -35.45 2.30 0.70
C LYS A 339 -35.80 2.80 2.10
N GLU A 340 -36.57 2.04 2.89
CA GLU A 340 -36.88 2.41 4.27
C GLU A 340 -35.64 2.57 5.13
N ILE A 341 -34.64 1.71 4.95
CA ILE A 341 -33.39 1.75 5.72
C ILE A 341 -32.53 2.94 5.28
N SER A 342 -32.35 3.14 3.99
CA SER A 342 -31.54 4.22 3.43
C SER A 342 -32.04 5.59 3.87
N LEU A 343 -33.35 5.84 3.78
CA LEU A 343 -33.96 7.12 4.18
C LEU A 343 -34.00 7.37 5.68
N ASN A 344 -33.91 6.33 6.50
CA ASN A 344 -34.00 6.44 7.95
C ASN A 344 -32.65 6.23 8.67
N CYS A 345 -31.57 6.06 7.95
CA CYS A 345 -30.22 6.07 8.49
C CYS A 345 -29.78 7.52 8.79
N VAL A 346 -29.34 7.78 10.03
CA VAL A 346 -29.03 9.15 10.47
C VAL A 346 -27.54 9.45 10.46
N THR A 347 -26.73 8.45 10.77
CA THR A 347 -25.30 8.63 10.98
C THR A 347 -24.44 8.19 9.79
N SER A 348 -25.07 7.60 8.75
CA SER A 348 -24.33 6.98 7.66
C SER A 348 -25.12 7.09 6.34
N ILE A 349 -24.42 7.02 5.22
CA ILE A 349 -25.04 6.85 3.90
C ILE A 349 -25.07 5.36 3.58
N VAL A 350 -26.25 4.82 3.29
CA VAL A 350 -26.39 3.41 2.90
C VAL A 350 -26.21 3.29 1.40
N LEU A 351 -25.07 2.82 0.95
CA LEU A 351 -24.74 2.69 -0.48
C LEU A 351 -25.38 1.44 -1.13
N GLY A 352 -25.57 0.38 -0.33
CA GLY A 352 -26.04 -0.89 -0.89
C GLY A 352 -26.14 -2.00 0.14
N ILE A 353 -26.25 -3.23 -0.37
CA ILE A 353 -26.42 -4.44 0.43
C ILE A 353 -25.49 -5.54 -0.07
N CYS A 354 -24.92 -6.28 0.85
CA CYS A 354 -24.31 -7.57 0.57
C CYS A 354 -25.25 -8.68 1.04
N LYS A 355 -25.91 -9.36 0.08
CA LYS A 355 -26.89 -10.44 0.38
C LYS A 355 -26.16 -11.70 0.79
N LYS A 356 -26.61 -12.36 1.87
CA LYS A 356 -26.09 -13.66 2.28
C LYS A 356 -26.42 -14.74 1.24
N ASN A 357 -27.65 -14.76 0.77
CA ASN A 357 -28.17 -15.72 -0.21
C ASN A 357 -28.81 -14.95 -1.38
N LEU A 358 -28.11 -14.89 -2.49
CA LEU A 358 -28.63 -14.25 -3.68
C LEU A 358 -29.09 -15.31 -4.67
N ASP A 359 -30.34 -15.26 -5.09
CA ASP A 359 -30.83 -16.13 -6.18
C ASP A 359 -30.33 -15.61 -7.54
N LYS A 360 -29.19 -16.18 -7.95
CA LYS A 360 -28.51 -15.82 -9.21
C LYS A 360 -29.31 -16.17 -10.46
N ASN A 361 -30.35 -17.00 -10.37
CA ASN A 361 -31.18 -17.36 -11.54
C ASN A 361 -32.13 -16.23 -11.89
N ASN A 362 -32.75 -15.58 -10.90
CA ASN A 362 -33.57 -14.41 -11.14
C ASN A 362 -32.79 -13.23 -11.69
N LEU A 363 -31.53 -13.05 -11.21
CA LEU A 363 -30.65 -12.00 -11.69
C LEU A 363 -30.14 -12.23 -13.11
N LYS A 364 -29.93 -13.49 -13.52
CA LYS A 364 -29.52 -13.81 -14.88
C LYS A 364 -30.56 -13.44 -15.92
N GLU A 365 -31.82 -13.49 -15.59
CA GLU A 365 -32.89 -13.05 -16.51
C GLU A 365 -32.93 -11.52 -16.70
N ILE A 366 -32.61 -10.76 -15.64
CA ILE A 366 -32.62 -9.29 -15.65
C ILE A 366 -31.33 -8.73 -16.27
N TYR A 367 -30.19 -9.36 -16.05
CA TYR A 367 -28.86 -8.85 -16.41
C TYR A 367 -28.04 -9.80 -17.31
N GLN A 368 -28.72 -10.57 -18.20
CA GLN A 368 -28.05 -11.60 -19.02
C GLN A 368 -26.88 -11.06 -19.83
N THR A 369 -27.02 -9.90 -20.44
CA THR A 369 -25.97 -9.29 -21.26
C THR A 369 -24.85 -8.71 -20.42
N GLU A 370 -25.18 -7.95 -19.39
CA GLU A 370 -24.25 -7.25 -18.52
C GLU A 370 -23.39 -8.23 -17.66
N MET A 371 -24.00 -9.33 -17.19
CA MET A 371 -23.25 -10.39 -16.47
C MET A 371 -22.35 -11.21 -17.40
N ALA A 372 -22.77 -11.43 -18.66
CA ALA A 372 -21.98 -12.18 -19.64
C ALA A 372 -20.74 -11.38 -20.09
N GLU A 373 -20.85 -10.05 -20.09
CA GLU A 373 -19.76 -9.13 -20.42
C GLU A 373 -18.87 -8.77 -19.21
N GLY A 374 -19.19 -9.29 -18.03
CA GLY A 374 -18.43 -9.01 -16.81
C GLY A 374 -18.70 -7.63 -16.20
N LYS A 375 -19.67 -6.90 -16.69
CA LYS A 375 -19.99 -5.52 -16.32
C LYS A 375 -20.54 -5.39 -14.89
N LEU A 376 -21.13 -6.44 -14.33
CA LEU A 376 -21.72 -6.48 -12.99
C LEU A 376 -20.94 -7.44 -12.07
N SER A 377 -19.66 -7.17 -11.85
CA SER A 377 -18.79 -8.03 -11.05
C SER A 377 -19.23 -8.11 -9.57
N GLY A 378 -19.82 -7.05 -9.03
CA GLY A 378 -20.35 -6.99 -7.67
C GLY A 378 -21.47 -7.99 -7.39
N ILE A 379 -22.42 -8.14 -8.32
CA ILE A 379 -23.53 -9.08 -8.19
C ILE A 379 -23.04 -10.53 -8.09
N GLN A 380 -21.98 -10.90 -8.79
CA GLN A 380 -21.37 -12.22 -8.67
C GLN A 380 -20.88 -12.51 -7.25
N LYS A 381 -20.59 -11.48 -6.47
CA LYS A 381 -20.16 -11.53 -5.06
C LYS A 381 -21.27 -11.18 -4.07
N ASN A 382 -22.51 -11.16 -4.52
CA ASN A 382 -23.70 -10.81 -3.73
C ASN A 382 -23.71 -9.35 -3.23
N ILE A 383 -22.96 -8.47 -3.88
CA ILE A 383 -22.89 -7.02 -3.62
C ILE A 383 -23.83 -6.32 -4.59
N ILE A 384 -24.72 -5.49 -4.06
CA ILE A 384 -25.71 -4.76 -4.84
C ILE A 384 -25.71 -3.32 -4.34
N LEU A 385 -25.30 -2.40 -5.19
CA LEU A 385 -25.37 -0.98 -4.90
C LEU A 385 -26.73 -0.43 -5.33
N ASN A 386 -27.24 0.51 -4.56
CA ASN A 386 -28.50 1.23 -4.81
C ASN A 386 -29.63 0.35 -5.39
N PRO A 387 -30.13 -0.67 -4.66
CA PRO A 387 -31.08 -1.65 -5.18
C PRO A 387 -32.52 -1.14 -5.32
N TYR A 388 -32.73 0.17 -5.59
CA TYR A 388 -34.08 0.75 -5.67
C TYR A 388 -34.92 0.24 -6.82
N GLU A 389 -34.42 0.28 -8.04
CA GLU A 389 -35.22 0.03 -9.24
C GLU A 389 -35.01 -1.39 -9.80
N LYS A 390 -33.80 -1.89 -9.78
CA LYS A 390 -33.42 -3.13 -10.47
C LYS A 390 -33.91 -4.41 -9.79
N PHE A 391 -34.36 -4.34 -8.52
CA PHE A 391 -34.92 -5.46 -7.76
C PHE A 391 -36.45 -5.41 -7.65
N ASN A 392 -37.08 -4.65 -8.50
CA ASN A 392 -38.54 -4.40 -8.54
C ASN A 392 -39.41 -5.63 -8.88
N ASN A 393 -38.82 -6.82 -9.05
CA ASN A 393 -39.59 -8.02 -9.39
C ASN A 393 -40.11 -8.82 -8.17
N ASN A 394 -39.89 -8.37 -6.95
CA ASN A 394 -40.60 -8.89 -5.79
C ASN A 394 -42.00 -8.24 -5.73
N ILE A 395 -42.89 -8.65 -6.61
CA ILE A 395 -44.29 -8.24 -6.58
C ILE A 395 -44.99 -9.16 -5.57
N ILE A 396 -45.36 -8.62 -4.41
CA ILE A 396 -46.31 -9.25 -3.49
C ILE A 396 -47.58 -8.43 -3.55
N ASP A 397 -48.72 -9.10 -3.86
CA ASP A 397 -50.04 -8.50 -3.99
C ASP A 397 -50.15 -7.36 -5.02
N GLY A 398 -49.29 -7.34 -6.05
CA GLY A 398 -49.32 -6.33 -7.12
C GLY A 398 -48.56 -5.04 -6.80
N GLU A 399 -47.97 -4.93 -5.62
CA GLU A 399 -47.07 -3.85 -5.24
C GLU A 399 -45.61 -4.29 -5.32
N ASN A 400 -44.81 -3.39 -5.83
CA ASN A 400 -43.38 -3.56 -5.95
C ASN A 400 -42.70 -3.26 -4.61
N ILE A 401 -42.19 -4.30 -3.91
CA ILE A 401 -41.72 -4.15 -2.54
C ILE A 401 -40.25 -3.74 -2.46
N GLY A 402 -39.52 -3.73 -3.58
CA GLY A 402 -38.09 -3.46 -3.58
C GLY A 402 -37.28 -4.58 -2.95
N CYS A 403 -36.01 -4.30 -2.67
CA CYS A 403 -35.12 -5.24 -2.04
C CYS A 403 -35.34 -5.30 -0.51
N VAL A 404 -35.82 -6.43 -0.01
CA VAL A 404 -36.09 -6.66 1.41
C VAL A 404 -34.83 -7.23 2.10
N ILE A 405 -34.54 -6.73 3.29
CA ILE A 405 -33.39 -7.16 4.11
C ILE A 405 -33.71 -8.47 4.84
N GLU A 406 -32.80 -9.42 4.78
CA GLU A 406 -32.92 -10.74 5.39
C GLU A 406 -31.87 -10.97 6.48
N GLU A 407 -32.09 -11.99 7.30
CA GLU A 407 -31.14 -12.37 8.35
C GLU A 407 -29.79 -12.84 7.76
N GLY A 408 -28.72 -12.15 8.13
CA GLY A 408 -27.37 -12.43 7.69
C GLY A 408 -26.90 -11.63 6.48
N ASP A 409 -27.72 -10.72 5.97
CA ASP A 409 -27.28 -9.68 5.04
C ASP A 409 -26.36 -8.67 5.75
N GLU A 410 -25.58 -7.92 4.98
CA GLU A 410 -24.76 -6.82 5.47
C GLU A 410 -25.11 -5.54 4.69
N LEU A 411 -25.17 -4.40 5.39
CA LEU A 411 -25.27 -3.09 4.74
C LEU A 411 -23.89 -2.63 4.28
N ILE A 412 -23.85 -1.98 3.14
CA ILE A 412 -22.66 -1.27 2.63
C ILE A 412 -22.86 0.19 2.99
N LEU A 413 -22.05 0.69 3.90
CA LEU A 413 -22.20 2.00 4.54
C LEU A 413 -21.01 2.88 4.22
N PHE A 414 -21.26 4.16 4.00
CA PHE A 414 -20.24 5.20 3.97
C PHE A 414 -20.37 6.02 5.25
N GLN A 415 -19.38 5.95 6.13
CA GLN A 415 -19.43 6.51 7.50
C GLN A 415 -18.04 6.71 8.08
N SER A 416 -17.95 7.48 9.18
CA SER A 416 -16.69 7.92 9.78
C SER A 416 -16.00 6.87 10.67
N ASP A 417 -16.69 5.84 11.13
CA ASP A 417 -16.10 4.79 11.96
C ASP A 417 -16.79 3.42 11.71
N ASP A 418 -16.25 2.35 12.24
CA ASP A 418 -16.80 0.98 12.13
C ASP A 418 -17.99 0.71 13.07
N GLY A 419 -18.56 1.74 13.70
CA GLY A 419 -19.71 1.65 14.58
C GLY A 419 -20.98 1.22 13.87
N TYR A 420 -21.92 0.67 14.64
CA TYR A 420 -23.24 0.33 14.10
C TYR A 420 -24.04 1.62 13.87
N PRO A 421 -24.64 1.82 12.67
CA PRO A 421 -25.36 3.05 12.33
C PRO A 421 -26.64 3.22 13.14
N GLU A 422 -27.05 4.48 13.35
CA GLU A 422 -28.30 4.81 14.02
C GLU A 422 -29.42 4.99 13.00
N PHE A 423 -30.60 4.46 13.32
CA PHE A 423 -31.80 4.52 12.48
C PHE A 423 -32.97 5.16 13.23
N HIS A 424 -33.59 6.17 12.62
CA HIS A 424 -34.77 6.84 13.14
C HIS A 424 -35.94 6.67 12.17
N PHE A 425 -36.82 5.69 12.45
CA PHE A 425 -37.99 5.37 11.64
C PHE A 425 -39.20 6.27 12.00
N GLU A 426 -39.01 7.59 11.91
CA GLU A 426 -40.13 8.54 12.05
C GLU A 426 -40.68 8.89 10.68
N GLU A 427 -42.02 8.91 10.54
CA GLU A 427 -42.68 9.46 9.34
C GLU A 427 -42.33 10.94 9.24
N LEU A 428 -41.54 11.32 8.24
CA LEU A 428 -41.41 12.70 7.85
C LEU A 428 -42.78 13.19 7.36
N LYS A 429 -43.40 14.10 8.09
CA LYS A 429 -44.47 14.92 7.52
C LYS A 429 -43.85 15.90 6.54
N ILE A 430 -43.54 15.42 5.34
CA ILE A 430 -43.11 16.27 4.25
C ILE A 430 -44.37 17.06 3.87
N GLU A 431 -44.42 18.34 4.28
CA GLU A 431 -45.37 19.26 3.62
C GLU A 431 -45.14 19.15 2.15
N LYS A 432 -46.19 19.09 1.34
CA LYS A 432 -46.10 18.95 -0.13
C LYS A 432 -45.22 20.06 -0.68
N PHE A 433 -43.94 19.80 -0.79
CA PHE A 433 -42.99 20.69 -1.46
C PHE A 433 -43.26 20.56 -2.97
N GLN A 434 -43.28 21.67 -3.67
CA GLN A 434 -43.22 21.69 -5.13
C GLN A 434 -41.74 21.43 -5.48
N TRP A 435 -41.36 20.16 -5.69
CA TRP A 435 -40.13 19.83 -6.38
C TRP A 435 -40.37 19.79 -7.88
N LYS A 436 -39.37 20.12 -8.64
CA LYS A 436 -39.40 19.94 -10.11
C LYS A 436 -39.33 18.43 -10.35
N SER A 437 -40.32 17.88 -11.05
CA SER A 437 -40.23 16.49 -11.49
C SER A 437 -39.16 16.40 -12.56
N GLY A 438 -38.03 15.80 -12.22
CA GLY A 438 -36.88 15.61 -13.10
C GLY A 438 -37.06 14.42 -14.05
N THR A 439 -38.18 14.36 -14.76
CA THR A 439 -38.39 13.33 -15.79
C THR A 439 -38.02 13.90 -17.16
N GLU A 440 -36.79 14.22 -17.40
CA GLU A 440 -36.27 14.22 -18.76
C GLU A 440 -35.41 12.95 -18.90
N ASP A 441 -35.70 12.15 -19.94
CA ASP A 441 -34.79 11.10 -20.39
C ASP A 441 -33.37 11.68 -20.41
N VAL A 442 -32.42 10.99 -19.80
CA VAL A 442 -31.02 11.41 -19.79
C VAL A 442 -30.52 11.37 -21.23
N ILE A 443 -30.74 12.45 -21.96
CA ILE A 443 -30.18 12.62 -23.29
C ILE A 443 -28.71 12.94 -23.06
N LEU A 444 -27.84 12.01 -23.45
CA LEU A 444 -26.37 12.21 -23.36
C LEU A 444 -26.01 13.50 -24.12
N PRO A 445 -25.42 14.49 -23.48
CA PRO A 445 -25.13 15.78 -24.10
C PRO A 445 -24.08 15.62 -25.20
N LYS A 446 -24.25 16.37 -26.29
CA LYS A 446 -23.14 16.55 -27.23
C LYS A 446 -22.06 17.35 -26.56
N SER A 447 -20.82 16.89 -26.62
CA SER A 447 -19.69 17.52 -25.97
C SER A 447 -18.47 17.59 -26.87
N LYS A 448 -17.66 18.62 -26.63
CA LYS A 448 -16.37 18.78 -27.28
C LYS A 448 -15.26 18.82 -26.24
N THR A 449 -14.45 17.75 -26.20
CA THR A 449 -13.38 17.56 -25.23
C THR A 449 -12.04 17.76 -25.88
N LEU A 450 -11.15 18.51 -25.21
CA LEU A 450 -9.76 18.70 -25.61
C LEU A 450 -8.85 17.88 -24.68
N ILE A 451 -8.00 17.03 -25.25
CA ILE A 451 -6.96 16.31 -24.52
C ILE A 451 -5.60 16.91 -24.88
N LEU A 452 -4.87 17.37 -23.88
CA LEU A 452 -3.52 17.93 -23.98
C LEU A 452 -2.51 17.01 -23.32
N GLY A 453 -1.48 16.61 -24.06
CA GLY A 453 -0.50 15.62 -23.59
C GLY A 453 -0.85 14.20 -24.01
N TYR A 454 0.07 13.27 -23.78
CA TYR A 454 -0.06 11.87 -24.21
C TYR A 454 0.54 10.91 -23.20
N ASN A 455 -0.26 9.93 -22.81
CA ASN A 455 0.18 8.73 -22.12
C ASN A 455 -0.62 7.51 -22.60
N LYS A 456 -0.23 6.33 -22.18
CA LYS A 456 -0.88 5.06 -22.60
C LYS A 456 -2.37 4.97 -22.25
N ARG A 457 -2.82 5.72 -21.25
CA ARG A 457 -4.23 5.70 -20.80
C ARG A 457 -5.17 6.49 -21.70
N ILE A 458 -4.65 7.26 -22.66
CA ILE A 458 -5.48 8.10 -23.55
C ILE A 458 -6.59 7.30 -24.24
N TYR A 459 -6.29 6.07 -24.67
CA TYR A 459 -7.26 5.19 -25.32
C TYR A 459 -8.42 4.84 -24.37
N LYS A 460 -8.09 4.42 -23.15
CA LYS A 460 -9.08 4.07 -22.12
C LYS A 460 -9.89 5.29 -21.67
N ILE A 461 -9.26 6.47 -21.60
CA ILE A 461 -9.95 7.72 -21.26
C ILE A 461 -10.98 8.07 -22.35
N ILE A 462 -10.62 7.91 -23.61
CA ILE A 462 -11.53 8.21 -24.73
C ILE A 462 -12.67 7.20 -24.76
N ASP A 463 -12.38 5.90 -24.57
CA ASP A 463 -13.42 4.86 -24.51
C ASP A 463 -14.41 5.15 -23.39
N GLU A 464 -13.94 5.48 -22.19
CA GLU A 464 -14.79 5.84 -21.05
C GLU A 464 -15.55 7.16 -21.29
N LEU A 465 -14.98 8.15 -21.98
CA LEU A 465 -15.69 9.39 -22.33
C LEU A 465 -16.90 9.13 -23.21
N TYR A 466 -16.81 8.19 -24.14
CA TYR A 466 -17.94 7.86 -25.02
C TYR A 466 -19.12 7.21 -24.30
N GLU A 467 -18.93 6.64 -23.10
CA GLU A 467 -20.01 6.16 -22.26
C GLU A 467 -20.88 7.32 -21.69
N TYR A 468 -20.30 8.54 -21.59
CA TYR A 468 -20.95 9.70 -20.97
C TYR A 468 -21.46 10.76 -21.95
N VAL A 469 -21.18 10.63 -23.23
CA VAL A 469 -21.50 11.64 -24.23
C VAL A 469 -22.20 11.04 -25.43
N SER A 470 -22.95 11.89 -26.16
CA SER A 470 -23.62 11.43 -27.39
C SER A 470 -22.60 11.02 -28.45
N VAL A 471 -23.02 10.15 -29.37
CA VAL A 471 -22.20 9.66 -30.50
C VAL A 471 -21.65 10.80 -31.39
N ASP A 472 -22.33 11.94 -31.42
CA ASP A 472 -21.94 13.13 -32.19
C ASP A 472 -20.91 14.01 -31.47
N SER A 473 -20.36 13.57 -30.32
CA SER A 473 -19.37 14.30 -29.56
C SER A 473 -17.99 14.25 -30.22
N GLU A 474 -17.19 15.29 -29.99
CA GLU A 474 -15.87 15.44 -30.61
C GLU A 474 -14.77 15.36 -29.55
N VAL A 475 -13.78 14.50 -29.75
CA VAL A 475 -12.54 14.47 -28.96
C VAL A 475 -11.39 14.97 -29.82
N HIS A 476 -10.72 16.01 -29.34
CA HIS A 476 -9.54 16.59 -29.98
C HIS A 476 -8.30 16.31 -29.16
N ILE A 477 -7.23 15.86 -29.81
CA ILE A 477 -5.96 15.51 -29.15
C ILE A 477 -4.85 16.43 -29.65
N ILE A 478 -4.16 17.11 -28.75
CA ILE A 478 -2.99 17.93 -29.05
C ILE A 478 -1.85 17.47 -28.14
N ALA A 479 -0.92 16.74 -28.71
CA ALA A 479 0.20 16.22 -27.95
C ALA A 479 1.41 15.96 -28.84
N LYS A 480 2.60 16.10 -28.29
CA LYS A 480 3.82 15.62 -28.95
C LYS A 480 3.85 14.09 -28.82
N MET A 481 3.94 13.40 -29.94
CA MET A 481 3.92 11.94 -29.98
C MET A 481 4.74 11.42 -31.16
N ASP A 482 5.12 10.16 -31.10
CA ASP A 482 5.77 9.47 -32.20
C ASP A 482 4.83 9.34 -33.42
N LYS A 483 5.42 9.34 -34.63
CA LYS A 483 4.64 9.22 -35.85
C LYS A 483 3.84 7.93 -35.95
N GLU A 484 4.31 6.85 -35.34
CA GLU A 484 3.61 5.57 -35.30
C GLU A 484 2.34 5.68 -34.44
N VAL A 485 2.45 6.33 -33.30
CA VAL A 485 1.31 6.63 -32.38
C VAL A 485 0.30 7.53 -33.06
N GLU A 486 0.76 8.62 -33.68
CA GLU A 486 -0.11 9.54 -34.44
C GLU A 486 -0.87 8.80 -35.54
N LYS A 487 -0.16 7.94 -36.26
CA LYS A 487 -0.76 7.13 -37.34
C LYS A 487 -1.79 6.15 -36.76
N HIS A 488 -1.49 5.48 -35.66
CA HIS A 488 -2.39 4.56 -35.01
C HIS A 488 -3.69 5.26 -34.55
N LEU A 489 -3.57 6.42 -33.93
CA LEU A 489 -4.73 7.23 -33.53
C LEU A 489 -5.61 7.64 -34.73
N LYS A 490 -4.99 8.08 -35.83
CA LYS A 490 -5.73 8.56 -37.00
C LYS A 490 -6.25 7.45 -37.89
N ASP A 491 -5.38 6.53 -38.28
CA ASP A 491 -5.67 5.55 -39.35
C ASP A 491 -6.35 4.28 -38.80
N ASP A 492 -5.91 3.80 -37.63
CA ASP A 492 -6.42 2.54 -37.08
C ASP A 492 -7.64 2.75 -36.16
N LEU A 493 -7.65 3.84 -35.38
CA LEU A 493 -8.75 4.16 -34.47
C LEU A 493 -9.70 5.25 -34.95
N GLY A 494 -9.39 5.91 -36.09
CA GLY A 494 -10.29 6.84 -36.74
C GLY A 494 -10.46 8.21 -36.06
N TYR A 495 -9.55 8.60 -35.14
CA TYR A 495 -9.60 9.92 -34.52
C TYR A 495 -9.09 10.99 -35.49
N GLU A 496 -10.00 11.71 -36.14
CA GLU A 496 -9.67 12.72 -37.17
C GLU A 496 -8.99 13.96 -36.59
N ASN A 497 -9.27 14.31 -35.34
CA ASN A 497 -8.85 15.57 -34.71
C ASN A 497 -7.59 15.43 -33.85
N VAL A 498 -6.53 14.84 -34.42
CA VAL A 498 -5.24 14.63 -33.73
C VAL A 498 -4.18 15.59 -34.31
N LYS A 499 -3.56 16.41 -33.44
CA LYS A 499 -2.44 17.31 -33.80
C LYS A 499 -1.18 16.89 -33.06
N ASN A 500 -0.12 16.56 -33.80
CA ASN A 500 1.18 16.19 -33.23
C ASN A 500 2.00 17.45 -32.92
N GLU A 501 1.60 18.16 -31.91
CA GLU A 501 2.21 19.43 -31.48
C GLU A 501 2.16 19.52 -29.96
N ASP A 502 3.04 20.34 -29.37
CA ASP A 502 3.01 20.65 -27.95
C ASP A 502 2.60 22.10 -27.74
N ILE A 503 1.53 22.31 -26.98
CA ILE A 503 1.07 23.68 -26.71
C ILE A 503 2.09 24.50 -25.90
N THR A 504 2.98 23.84 -25.17
CA THR A 504 4.03 24.48 -24.39
C THR A 504 5.22 24.96 -25.26
N ASP A 505 5.31 24.55 -26.52
CA ASP A 505 6.31 25.02 -27.45
C ASP A 505 6.04 26.49 -27.88
N TYR A 506 4.81 26.99 -27.64
CA TYR A 506 4.42 28.35 -27.98
C TYR A 506 4.71 29.33 -26.83
N ARG A 507 5.11 30.57 -27.18
CA ARG A 507 5.33 31.62 -26.19
C ARG A 507 4.02 32.31 -25.82
N ILE A 508 3.92 32.83 -24.60
CA ILE A 508 2.78 33.64 -24.16
C ILE A 508 2.54 34.86 -25.07
N SER A 509 3.59 35.35 -25.68
CA SER A 509 3.50 36.46 -26.68
C SER A 509 2.77 36.06 -27.97
N GLU A 510 2.63 34.79 -28.26
CA GLU A 510 1.94 34.21 -29.42
C GLU A 510 0.47 33.85 -29.12
N LYS A 511 -0.07 34.36 -28.05
CA LYS A 511 -1.38 34.03 -27.53
C LYS A 511 -2.51 34.14 -28.59
N GLU A 512 -2.55 35.21 -29.36
CA GLU A 512 -3.57 35.40 -30.39
C GLU A 512 -3.50 34.31 -31.47
N TYR A 513 -2.30 33.92 -31.85
CA TYR A 513 -2.09 32.81 -32.78
C TYR A 513 -2.54 31.46 -32.23
N ILE A 514 -2.28 31.20 -30.93
CA ILE A 514 -2.69 29.95 -30.25
C ILE A 514 -4.22 29.90 -30.15
N GLU A 515 -4.88 31.02 -29.78
CA GLU A 515 -6.32 31.13 -29.71
C GLU A 515 -6.98 30.88 -31.06
N GLU A 516 -6.45 31.50 -32.13
CA GLU A 516 -6.93 31.31 -33.49
C GLU A 516 -6.71 29.87 -33.97
N LYS A 517 -5.58 29.25 -33.62
CA LYS A 517 -5.21 27.90 -34.03
C LYS A 517 -5.99 26.82 -33.32
N PHE A 518 -6.23 26.98 -32.03
CA PHE A 518 -6.80 25.92 -31.17
C PHE A 518 -8.21 26.18 -30.69
N ASN A 519 -8.68 27.44 -30.75
CA ASN A 519 -10.04 27.85 -30.35
C ASN A 519 -10.49 27.26 -29.02
N LEU A 520 -9.72 27.50 -27.94
CA LEU A 520 -9.92 26.89 -26.63
C LEU A 520 -11.31 27.14 -26.01
N GLU A 521 -11.99 28.22 -26.44
CA GLU A 521 -13.35 28.55 -25.99
C GLU A 521 -14.40 27.57 -26.49
N SER A 522 -14.15 26.87 -27.59
CA SER A 522 -15.09 25.92 -28.17
C SER A 522 -15.21 24.59 -27.43
N TYR A 523 -14.29 24.32 -26.49
CA TYR A 523 -14.32 23.08 -25.71
C TYR A 523 -15.05 23.26 -24.38
N GLU A 524 -15.84 22.29 -24.01
CA GLU A 524 -16.57 22.22 -22.73
C GLU A 524 -15.67 21.62 -21.63
N SER A 525 -14.85 20.66 -21.98
CA SER A 525 -13.89 20.04 -21.08
C SER A 525 -12.47 19.99 -21.65
N ILE A 526 -11.49 20.12 -20.77
CA ILE A 526 -10.06 20.05 -21.10
C ILE A 526 -9.39 19.06 -20.15
N ILE A 527 -8.72 18.06 -20.67
CA ILE A 527 -7.96 17.06 -19.92
C ILE A 527 -6.47 17.26 -20.19
N ILE A 528 -5.68 17.46 -19.17
CA ILE A 528 -4.24 17.62 -19.26
C ILE A 528 -3.55 16.37 -18.73
N LEU A 529 -2.90 15.62 -19.61
CA LEU A 529 -2.22 14.36 -19.30
C LEU A 529 -0.71 14.58 -19.21
N GLY A 530 -0.06 13.86 -18.31
CA GLY A 530 1.40 13.77 -18.28
C GLY A 530 1.95 12.90 -19.43
N TYR A 531 3.21 13.11 -19.79
CA TYR A 531 3.89 12.35 -20.84
C TYR A 531 4.67 11.17 -20.23
N ASP A 532 4.41 9.95 -20.68
CA ASP A 532 5.07 8.73 -20.14
C ASP A 532 6.59 8.69 -20.32
N GLU A 533 7.11 9.41 -21.31
CA GLU A 533 8.54 9.46 -21.61
C GLU A 533 9.35 10.30 -20.62
N LEU A 534 8.67 11.16 -19.82
CA LEU A 534 9.32 12.07 -18.89
C LEU A 534 9.41 11.44 -17.49
N GLU A 535 10.40 11.86 -16.72
CA GLU A 535 10.49 11.57 -15.29
C GLU A 535 9.35 12.25 -14.51
N THR A 536 8.94 11.68 -13.39
CA THR A 536 7.75 12.12 -12.61
C THR A 536 7.71 13.62 -12.36
N GLN A 537 8.81 14.22 -11.91
CA GLN A 537 8.86 15.67 -11.65
C GLN A 537 8.76 16.52 -12.93
N GLU A 538 9.29 16.05 -14.04
CA GLU A 538 9.19 16.72 -15.33
C GLU A 538 7.78 16.60 -15.92
N LYS A 539 7.12 15.43 -15.73
CA LYS A 539 5.70 15.24 -16.09
C LYS A 539 4.83 16.27 -15.40
N ASP A 540 4.94 16.36 -14.07
CA ASP A 540 4.13 17.26 -13.26
C ASP A 540 4.40 18.72 -13.59
N ALA A 541 5.68 19.10 -13.74
CA ALA A 541 6.05 20.45 -14.13
C ALA A 541 5.46 20.84 -15.50
N LYS A 542 5.47 19.91 -16.45
CA LYS A 542 4.90 20.13 -17.79
C LYS A 542 3.38 20.23 -17.76
N SER A 543 2.71 19.36 -17.02
CA SER A 543 1.25 19.41 -16.83
C SER A 543 0.83 20.74 -16.19
N MET A 544 1.52 21.18 -15.15
CA MET A 544 1.27 22.48 -14.49
C MET A 544 1.54 23.67 -15.42
N LEU A 545 2.63 23.63 -16.20
CA LEU A 545 2.91 24.68 -17.18
C LEU A 545 1.82 24.76 -18.24
N THR A 546 1.37 23.63 -18.76
CA THR A 546 0.24 23.54 -19.70
C THR A 546 -1.02 24.17 -19.10
N MET A 547 -1.33 23.82 -17.84
CA MET A 547 -2.49 24.37 -17.13
C MET A 547 -2.41 25.89 -16.99
N LEU A 548 -1.28 26.41 -16.55
CA LEU A 548 -1.07 27.87 -16.38
C LEU A 548 -1.22 28.61 -17.72
N LEU A 549 -0.74 28.00 -18.82
CA LEU A 549 -0.88 28.55 -20.16
C LEU A 549 -2.36 28.61 -20.58
N ILE A 550 -3.12 27.53 -20.40
CA ILE A 550 -4.55 27.45 -20.70
C ILE A 550 -5.34 28.45 -19.85
N LYS A 551 -5.09 28.50 -18.54
CA LYS A 551 -5.71 29.47 -17.63
C LYS A 551 -5.49 30.90 -18.12
N LYS A 552 -4.24 31.24 -18.46
CA LYS A 552 -3.88 32.58 -18.97
C LYS A 552 -4.57 32.93 -20.28
N MET A 553 -4.85 31.94 -21.12
CA MET A 553 -5.59 32.12 -22.36
C MET A 553 -7.07 32.38 -22.11
N LEU A 554 -7.69 31.62 -21.26
CA LEU A 554 -9.13 31.68 -20.96
C LEU A 554 -9.50 32.93 -20.12
N GLU A 555 -8.64 33.38 -19.20
CA GLU A 555 -8.91 34.54 -18.32
C GLU A 555 -9.17 35.86 -19.07
N LYS A 556 -8.71 36.02 -20.27
CA LYS A 556 -8.77 37.32 -21.01
C LYS A 556 -10.13 37.56 -21.65
N ASN A 557 -10.91 36.53 -21.93
CA ASN A 557 -12.10 36.66 -22.77
C ASN A 557 -13.42 36.82 -21.99
N SER A 558 -13.50 36.35 -20.78
CA SER A 558 -14.50 36.72 -19.75
C SER A 558 -14.22 35.99 -18.43
N LYS A 559 -14.44 36.65 -17.28
CA LYS A 559 -14.32 35.96 -15.96
C LYS A 559 -15.30 34.80 -15.78
N SER A 560 -16.31 34.66 -16.66
CA SER A 560 -17.27 33.57 -16.66
C SER A 560 -16.73 32.29 -17.34
N SER A 561 -15.86 32.40 -18.34
CA SER A 561 -15.45 31.24 -19.16
C SER A 561 -14.66 30.16 -18.43
N LEU A 562 -13.87 30.52 -17.41
CA LEU A 562 -13.11 29.54 -16.60
C LEU A 562 -13.98 28.74 -15.64
N LYS A 563 -15.06 29.34 -15.08
CA LYS A 563 -15.96 28.66 -14.15
C LYS A 563 -16.96 27.72 -14.84
N GLU A 564 -17.15 27.93 -16.13
CA GLU A 564 -18.08 27.13 -16.93
C GLU A 564 -17.43 25.92 -17.60
N LYS A 565 -16.10 25.82 -17.56
CA LYS A 565 -15.33 24.73 -18.19
C LYS A 565 -14.79 23.76 -17.15
N SER A 566 -14.94 22.48 -17.41
CA SER A 566 -14.28 21.45 -16.65
C SER A 566 -12.82 21.30 -17.11
N ILE A 567 -11.89 21.53 -16.23
CA ILE A 567 -10.46 21.34 -16.50
C ILE A 567 -9.91 20.34 -15.51
N VAL A 568 -9.42 19.22 -16.03
CA VAL A 568 -8.82 18.15 -15.23
C VAL A 568 -7.34 18.05 -15.54
N ILE A 569 -6.51 18.08 -14.53
CA ILE A 569 -5.07 17.90 -14.66
C ILE A 569 -4.60 16.64 -13.96
N GLU A 570 -3.78 15.85 -14.63
CA GLU A 570 -3.10 14.71 -14.05
C GLU A 570 -1.77 15.11 -13.43
N ILE A 571 -1.56 14.69 -12.18
CA ILE A 571 -0.34 14.84 -11.38
C ILE A 571 0.06 13.47 -10.85
N TYR A 572 1.34 13.21 -10.76
CA TYR A 572 1.87 11.93 -10.30
C TYR A 572 2.36 11.99 -8.85
N ASP A 573 3.08 13.05 -8.45
CA ASP A 573 3.65 13.19 -7.10
C ASP A 573 2.75 14.03 -6.18
N GLU A 574 2.29 13.43 -5.08
CA GLU A 574 1.49 14.09 -4.02
C GLU A 574 2.11 15.40 -3.50
N LYS A 575 3.43 15.53 -3.53
CA LYS A 575 4.13 16.75 -3.09
C LYS A 575 3.77 17.98 -3.92
N ASN A 576 3.29 17.77 -5.13
CA ASN A 576 2.89 18.84 -6.04
C ASN A 576 1.44 19.30 -5.82
N ARG A 577 0.69 18.67 -4.90
CA ARG A 577 -0.70 19.02 -4.57
C ARG A 577 -0.88 20.51 -4.28
N GLU A 578 -0.14 21.03 -3.30
CA GLU A 578 -0.27 22.44 -2.90
C GLU A 578 -0.01 23.41 -4.06
N ILE A 579 0.90 23.06 -4.97
CA ILE A 579 1.20 23.88 -6.15
C ILE A 579 0.04 23.85 -7.15
N VAL A 580 -0.56 22.70 -7.35
CA VAL A 580 -1.71 22.54 -8.25
C VAL A 580 -2.94 23.26 -7.69
N GLU A 581 -3.19 23.17 -6.40
CA GLU A 581 -4.29 23.89 -5.75
C GLU A 581 -4.19 25.40 -5.93
N LEU A 582 -2.98 25.97 -5.97
CA LEU A 582 -2.76 27.39 -6.29
C LEU A 582 -3.16 27.75 -7.73
N THR A 583 -3.32 26.79 -8.62
CA THR A 583 -3.76 27.03 -10.00
C THR A 583 -5.28 27.26 -10.11
N GLU A 584 -6.04 26.96 -9.03
CA GLU A 584 -7.52 27.04 -8.98
C GLU A 584 -8.20 26.25 -10.11
N VAL A 585 -7.67 25.08 -10.45
CA VAL A 585 -8.30 24.16 -11.41
C VAL A 585 -9.56 23.55 -10.83
N SER A 586 -10.48 23.12 -11.69
CA SER A 586 -11.70 22.43 -11.24
C SER A 586 -11.38 21.09 -10.57
N ASP A 587 -10.50 20.32 -11.21
CA ASP A 587 -10.15 18.98 -10.78
C ASP A 587 -8.68 18.67 -11.02
N TYR A 588 -8.07 17.95 -10.10
CA TYR A 588 -6.77 17.33 -10.28
C TYR A 588 -6.79 15.88 -9.81
N ILE A 589 -6.05 15.04 -10.49
CA ILE A 589 -5.96 13.61 -10.19
C ILE A 589 -4.53 13.28 -9.85
N ILE A 590 -4.29 12.87 -8.59
CA ILE A 590 -2.97 12.40 -8.15
C ILE A 590 -2.96 10.88 -8.23
N SER A 591 -2.39 10.37 -9.31
CA SER A 591 -2.44 8.94 -9.64
C SER A 591 -1.88 8.05 -8.52
N ASP A 592 -0.72 8.41 -7.97
CA ASP A 592 -0.08 7.65 -6.88
C ASP A 592 -0.93 7.61 -5.60
N THR A 593 -1.61 8.70 -5.28
CA THR A 593 -2.49 8.78 -4.12
C THR A 593 -3.69 7.86 -4.27
N ILE A 594 -4.40 7.93 -5.39
CA ILE A 594 -5.58 7.10 -5.67
C ILE A 594 -5.22 5.62 -5.62
N ILE A 595 -4.15 5.21 -6.32
CA ILE A 595 -3.72 3.80 -6.35
C ILE A 595 -3.31 3.33 -4.95
N SER A 596 -2.58 4.14 -4.19
CA SER A 596 -2.12 3.80 -2.84
C SER A 596 -3.29 3.62 -1.87
N SER A 597 -4.28 4.51 -1.93
CA SER A 597 -5.48 4.44 -1.09
C SER A 597 -6.30 3.20 -1.41
N VAL A 598 -6.53 2.90 -2.69
CA VAL A 598 -7.20 1.67 -3.15
C VAL A 598 -6.47 0.42 -2.64
N ILE A 599 -5.15 0.33 -2.83
CA ILE A 599 -4.34 -0.80 -2.36
C ILE A 599 -4.52 -0.99 -0.86
N SER A 600 -4.48 0.09 -0.09
CA SER A 600 -4.61 0.07 1.36
C SER A 600 -5.98 -0.42 1.80
N GLN A 601 -7.06 0.12 1.25
CA GLN A 601 -8.43 -0.30 1.57
C GLN A 601 -8.70 -1.76 1.19
N LEU A 602 -8.27 -2.19 0.01
CA LEU A 602 -8.40 -3.59 -0.42
C LEU A 602 -7.56 -4.54 0.42
N SER A 603 -6.47 -4.07 1.05
CA SER A 603 -5.68 -4.89 1.96
C SER A 603 -6.40 -5.19 3.27
N GLU A 604 -7.32 -4.34 3.70
CA GLU A 604 -8.21 -4.58 4.85
C GLU A 604 -9.47 -5.35 4.41
N GLU A 605 -10.25 -4.83 3.43
CA GLU A 605 -11.49 -5.45 2.97
C GLU A 605 -11.52 -5.63 1.44
N LYS A 606 -11.28 -6.84 0.97
CA LYS A 606 -11.19 -7.17 -0.46
C LYS A 606 -12.49 -6.99 -1.25
N ARG A 607 -13.66 -6.97 -0.58
CA ARG A 607 -14.97 -6.82 -1.22
C ARG A 607 -15.17 -5.41 -1.75
N LEU A 608 -14.41 -4.44 -1.22
CA LEU A 608 -14.41 -3.06 -1.73
C LEU A 608 -14.01 -2.97 -3.20
N TYR A 609 -13.24 -3.94 -3.72
CA TYR A 609 -12.93 -3.99 -5.15
C TYR A 609 -14.18 -3.89 -6.03
N TYR A 610 -15.23 -4.65 -5.68
CA TYR A 610 -16.46 -4.68 -6.46
C TYR A 610 -17.30 -3.41 -6.28
N VAL A 611 -17.22 -2.79 -5.12
CA VAL A 611 -17.85 -1.50 -4.85
C VAL A 611 -17.18 -0.39 -5.67
N PHE A 612 -15.86 -0.31 -5.66
CA PHE A 612 -15.13 0.69 -6.44
C PHE A 612 -15.25 0.47 -7.95
N ASP A 613 -15.19 -0.78 -8.41
CA ASP A 613 -15.32 -1.09 -9.83
C ASP A 613 -16.67 -0.66 -10.38
N GLU A 614 -17.74 -0.72 -9.58
CA GLU A 614 -19.08 -0.26 -9.95
C GLU A 614 -19.24 1.26 -9.80
N LEU A 615 -18.81 1.86 -8.67
CA LEU A 615 -18.96 3.30 -8.43
C LEU A 615 -18.20 4.18 -9.43
N PHE A 616 -17.07 3.70 -9.94
CA PHE A 616 -16.27 4.42 -10.93
C PHE A 616 -16.57 3.98 -12.38
N SER A 617 -17.50 3.04 -12.60
CA SER A 617 -17.88 2.61 -13.95
C SER A 617 -18.90 3.54 -14.56
N GLY A 618 -18.88 3.75 -15.88
CA GLY A 618 -19.96 4.38 -16.64
C GLY A 618 -21.20 3.49 -16.80
N GLU A 619 -21.20 2.30 -16.20
CA GLU A 619 -22.31 1.35 -16.25
C GLU A 619 -22.67 0.92 -14.82
N GLY A 620 -23.93 0.82 -14.53
CA GLY A 620 -24.41 0.40 -13.20
C GLY A 620 -24.76 1.56 -12.29
N CYS A 621 -24.29 1.49 -11.04
CA CYS A 621 -24.51 2.55 -10.04
C CYS A 621 -23.33 3.52 -10.03
N GLU A 622 -23.56 4.68 -10.59
CA GLU A 622 -22.58 5.75 -10.69
C GLU A 622 -22.83 6.88 -9.69
N ILE A 623 -21.80 7.68 -9.47
CA ILE A 623 -21.90 8.91 -8.68
C ILE A 623 -22.15 10.09 -9.63
N TYR A 624 -23.30 10.72 -9.49
CA TYR A 624 -23.64 11.93 -10.24
C TYR A 624 -23.67 13.16 -9.34
N MET A 625 -23.21 14.28 -9.90
CA MET A 625 -23.27 15.60 -9.28
C MET A 625 -24.27 16.45 -10.05
N PHE A 626 -25.36 16.81 -9.40
CA PHE A 626 -26.38 17.69 -9.97
C PHE A 626 -26.47 18.99 -9.19
N SER A 627 -26.81 20.07 -9.88
CA SER A 627 -27.10 21.33 -9.20
C SER A 627 -28.34 21.20 -8.30
N ALA A 628 -28.25 21.73 -7.10
CA ALA A 628 -29.39 21.77 -6.16
C ALA A 628 -30.59 22.50 -6.74
N ASP A 629 -30.40 23.43 -7.70
CA ASP A 629 -31.47 24.13 -8.42
C ASP A 629 -32.40 23.19 -9.20
N ASN A 630 -31.95 21.97 -9.52
CA ASN A 630 -32.78 20.98 -10.18
C ASN A 630 -33.86 20.39 -9.26
N TYR A 631 -33.63 20.43 -7.96
CA TYR A 631 -34.43 19.77 -6.92
C TYR A 631 -35.10 20.75 -5.96
N ILE A 632 -34.48 21.89 -5.67
CA ILE A 632 -34.84 22.84 -4.62
C ILE A 632 -35.18 24.19 -5.27
N GLU A 633 -36.35 24.76 -4.91
CA GLU A 633 -36.73 26.12 -5.33
C GLU A 633 -36.39 27.19 -4.31
N ASN A 634 -36.38 26.86 -3.01
CA ASN A 634 -36.18 27.81 -1.92
C ASN A 634 -34.84 27.54 -1.20
N PHE A 635 -33.85 28.39 -1.44
CA PHE A 635 -32.52 28.34 -0.81
C PHE A 635 -32.45 29.14 0.48
N ASP A 636 -33.46 29.87 0.89
CA ASP A 636 -33.47 30.64 2.13
C ASP A 636 -33.85 29.78 3.35
N ARG A 637 -34.11 28.49 3.15
CA ARG A 637 -34.44 27.53 4.19
C ARG A 637 -33.29 26.54 4.40
N GLU A 638 -33.06 26.15 5.66
CA GLU A 638 -32.19 25.02 6.01
C GLU A 638 -32.91 23.69 5.75
N TYR A 639 -32.22 22.76 5.10
CA TYR A 639 -32.66 21.40 4.85
C TYR A 639 -31.80 20.40 5.59
N THR A 640 -32.42 19.40 6.20
CA THR A 640 -31.70 18.24 6.71
C THR A 640 -31.30 17.31 5.58
N PHE A 641 -30.27 16.49 5.79
CA PHE A 641 -29.84 15.49 4.82
C PHE A 641 -30.99 14.52 4.45
N LYS A 642 -31.81 14.11 5.46
CA LYS A 642 -32.99 13.26 5.26
C LYS A 642 -34.03 13.91 4.35
N GLU A 643 -34.28 15.21 4.51
CA GLU A 643 -35.18 15.95 3.63
C GLU A 643 -34.68 15.99 2.18
N LEU A 644 -33.38 16.31 2.02
CA LEU A 644 -32.74 16.31 0.69
C LEU A 644 -32.77 14.95 0.03
N SER A 645 -32.43 13.89 0.76
CA SER A 645 -32.48 12.51 0.25
C SER A 645 -33.87 12.12 -0.19
N THR A 646 -34.90 12.52 0.59
CA THR A 646 -36.33 12.24 0.23
C THR A 646 -36.76 13.03 -1.00
N ILE A 647 -36.31 14.29 -1.13
CA ILE A 647 -36.60 15.11 -2.32
C ILE A 647 -36.02 14.46 -3.59
N VAL A 648 -34.72 14.14 -3.53
CA VAL A 648 -34.02 13.53 -4.67
C VAL A 648 -34.64 12.18 -5.06
N GLU A 649 -35.04 11.38 -4.08
CA GLU A 649 -35.69 10.09 -4.34
C GLU A 649 -37.09 10.24 -4.96
N SER A 650 -37.80 11.32 -4.62
CA SER A 650 -39.16 11.56 -5.09
C SER A 650 -39.21 12.25 -6.45
N SER A 651 -38.05 12.79 -6.93
CA SER A 651 -37.94 13.47 -8.21
C SER A 651 -37.71 12.51 -9.34
#